data_ff18242a182519a6104e697f327f5a16
#
_entry.id   ff18242a182519a6104e697f327f5a16
#
_cell.length_a   1.000
_cell.length_b   1.000
_cell.length_c   1.000
_cell.angle_alpha   90.00
_cell.angle_beta   90.00
_cell.angle_gamma   90.00
#
_symmetry.space_group_name_H-M   'P 1'
#
loop_
_entity.id
_entity.type
_entity.pdbx_description
1 polymer ?
#
loop_
_entity_poly.entity_id
_entity_poly.type
_entity_poly.pdbx_seq_one_letter_code
_entity_poly.pdbx_strand_id
1 'polypeptide(L)'
;MIFILRRRGTRALAMAAGAALLCASAWAATPSAGTVSQSAPQAAWTGGPGVPTAAATCGSANNASCDNYKLTLVPPSYAFKVEIALTLQATDDYDLEVYGPDGALAASSGNGPGQAETVVLNNPAAGTYTVSASPYAALSAYAGSAKITQLAAPPAPSSETPPRYANYIPPAGKGQGAGEPTLGVNERTGSVMYIAGTETLKVDFNDCTSPASAKWTDRSALQTSQVTFDPILFTDQALGRTFVSQLLPTKISLMAYSDNDGLTWLPSQGAGINSGVDHQSIGGGPFAPGLLQPLTSYPNIVYYCSQDIAMAQCATSLDGGTTFGPAVPIYNITQCGGLHGHVKVGPDGTAYVPNKSCGGGQGFSVSHDNGLTWTVKTVPGSSGGEWDPSVGIATDGTVYFGYEDGDGHPKVAVSLDSGDTWAYIVDVGTQFGLQNIAFPAVVAGDPDRAAFAFLGTTTGGDLGGDDPNAPAVWHLYVAHTYDGGATWVTANATPGDPVQRGTICSSGTTCGTTRNLLDFMDAVTDARGRVLVGYADGCVGGCATGGTNSGTALATIARQSSGKGVYAEYDLPLDLPAAPLVEASQANGVVHLTWSTPDDHGTPILGYRISRRPAGGVFEQIAGVGADTHSYDDTPPSGTTYTYRVKAVNSMGEGPACKEVAPTQAAPATLTCAAPGTQVATDPAGDVPVAALDVKSLSVAEPPNGKIVFTLKVGSLASFTPGSTWMILWNRPTPDATYDRNYVAMRATGLGTVAFKYGKISPPNLNQGTDLGNATGSFSADGTITLSLTPAQADGIGAGQDLPALEARTFLVNVSGQPTSQASSVDHTTGANYTLVGSAHCGGN
;
A
#
# COMPACT_ATOMS: atom_id res chain seq x y z
N MET A 1 10.01 -4.72 29.65
CA MET A 1 11.04 -4.50 30.67
C MET A 1 10.99 -5.67 31.66
N ILE A 2 11.70 -6.73 31.38
CA ILE A 2 11.81 -7.88 32.28
C ILE A 2 13.30 -8.15 32.43
N PHE A 3 13.81 -7.81 33.59
CA PHE A 3 15.16 -8.15 34.06
C PHE A 3 15.18 -9.64 34.43
N ILE A 4 16.06 -10.42 33.82
CA ILE A 4 16.44 -11.75 34.31
C ILE A 4 17.67 -11.60 35.17
N LEU A 5 17.48 -11.70 36.48
CA LEU A 5 18.55 -11.82 37.47
C LEU A 5 19.15 -13.23 37.41
N ARG A 6 20.40 -13.30 36.97
CA ARG A 6 21.24 -14.50 37.21
C ARG A 6 21.70 -14.51 38.66
N ARG A 7 21.26 -15.51 39.44
CA ARG A 7 21.88 -15.82 40.76
C ARG A 7 23.09 -16.70 40.55
N ARG A 8 24.26 -16.20 40.96
CA ARG A 8 25.45 -16.99 41.21
C ARG A 8 25.28 -17.70 42.55
N GLY A 9 25.42 -19.02 42.58
CA GLY A 9 25.57 -19.83 43.78
C GLY A 9 26.94 -20.45 43.81
N THR A 10 27.81 -19.90 44.65
CA THR A 10 29.10 -20.48 45.02
C THR A 10 28.91 -21.65 45.97
N ARG A 11 29.44 -22.83 45.64
CA ARG A 11 29.85 -23.81 46.64
C ARG A 11 31.20 -24.34 46.26
N ALA A 12 32.18 -23.95 47.06
CA ALA A 12 33.50 -24.55 47.12
C ALA A 12 33.45 -25.92 47.85
N LEU A 13 34.07 -26.93 47.27
CA LEU A 13 34.55 -28.11 48.05
C LEU A 13 35.95 -28.46 47.55
N ALA A 14 36.90 -28.31 48.45
CA ALA A 14 38.26 -28.77 48.26
C ALA A 14 38.34 -30.26 48.60
N MET A 15 39.09 -31.03 47.80
CA MET A 15 39.98 -32.11 48.37
C MET A 15 40.89 -32.72 47.31
N ALA A 16 42.12 -32.72 47.72
CA ALA A 16 43.18 -33.71 47.57
C ALA A 16 43.84 -33.96 46.21
N ALA A 17 45.12 -33.66 46.21
CA ALA A 17 46.13 -33.96 45.22
C ALA A 17 46.31 -35.48 45.04
N GLY A 18 46.29 -35.91 43.78
CA GLY A 18 46.89 -37.17 43.34
C GLY A 18 47.57 -36.90 42.00
N ALA A 19 48.85 -36.80 41.98
CA ALA A 19 49.65 -36.64 40.77
C ALA A 19 49.65 -37.95 39.98
N ALA A 20 48.87 -37.97 38.90
CA ALA A 20 49.06 -38.91 37.79
C ALA A 20 49.55 -38.09 36.59
N LEU A 21 50.83 -38.26 36.21
CA LEU A 21 51.33 -37.86 34.91
C LEU A 21 50.57 -38.64 33.83
N LEU A 22 49.49 -38.10 33.37
CA LEU A 22 48.88 -38.46 32.09
C LEU A 22 49.46 -37.54 31.04
N CYS A 23 50.12 -38.11 30.04
CA CYS A 23 50.51 -37.43 28.82
C CYS A 23 49.28 -36.70 28.31
N ALA A 24 49.33 -35.39 28.38
CA ALA A 24 48.37 -34.56 27.69
C ALA A 24 48.55 -34.83 26.18
N SER A 25 47.73 -35.70 25.60
CA SER A 25 47.52 -35.74 24.15
C SER A 25 46.93 -34.38 23.77
N ALA A 26 47.71 -33.57 23.05
CA ALA A 26 47.29 -32.27 22.54
C ALA A 26 45.98 -32.49 21.71
N TRP A 27 44.98 -31.76 22.06
CA TRP A 27 43.74 -31.64 21.33
C TRP A 27 44.06 -31.01 19.97
N ALA A 28 44.10 -31.80 18.94
CA ALA A 28 44.33 -31.31 17.60
C ALA A 28 43.49 -32.09 16.64
N ALA A 29 42.73 -31.39 15.87
CA ALA A 29 42.04 -31.94 14.71
C ALA A 29 42.99 -32.80 13.86
N THR A 30 42.54 -33.92 13.39
CA THR A 30 43.36 -34.86 12.57
C THR A 30 42.73 -35.01 11.18
N PRO A 31 43.38 -34.59 10.11
CA PRO A 31 44.59 -33.75 10.10
C PRO A 31 44.37 -32.40 10.76
N SER A 32 45.43 -31.74 11.23
CA SER A 32 45.37 -30.43 11.90
C SER A 32 45.16 -29.25 10.92
N ALA A 33 45.25 -29.50 9.62
CA ALA A 33 45.06 -28.50 8.58
C ALA A 33 44.61 -29.15 7.27
N GLY A 34 43.94 -28.36 6.45
CA GLY A 34 43.57 -28.75 5.10
C GLY A 34 43.34 -27.54 4.18
N THR A 35 43.13 -27.82 2.93
CA THR A 35 42.92 -26.77 1.91
C THR A 35 41.65 -27.06 1.15
N VAL A 36 40.84 -26.03 0.93
CA VAL A 36 39.74 -26.06 -0.03
C VAL A 36 40.05 -25.10 -1.17
N SER A 37 39.79 -25.59 -2.41
CA SER A 37 40.08 -24.86 -3.65
C SER A 37 39.15 -25.36 -4.76
N GLN A 38 39.19 -24.75 -5.93
CA GLN A 38 38.44 -25.22 -7.10
C GLN A 38 38.81 -26.68 -7.49
N SER A 39 40.10 -27.06 -7.37
CA SER A 39 40.57 -28.40 -7.71
C SER A 39 40.40 -29.41 -6.56
N ALA A 40 40.22 -28.94 -5.34
CA ALA A 40 39.99 -29.72 -4.12
C ALA A 40 38.85 -29.08 -3.30
N PRO A 41 37.57 -29.25 -3.76
CA PRO A 41 36.48 -28.47 -3.20
C PRO A 41 36.03 -28.88 -1.79
N GLN A 42 36.65 -29.92 -1.22
CA GLN A 42 36.28 -30.49 0.07
C GLN A 42 37.51 -30.73 0.92
N ALA A 43 37.40 -30.51 2.24
CA ALA A 43 38.32 -30.95 3.25
C ALA A 43 37.54 -31.60 4.40
N ALA A 44 38.14 -32.62 5.01
CA ALA A 44 37.51 -33.30 6.15
C ALA A 44 38.55 -33.57 7.23
N TRP A 45 38.11 -33.62 8.46
CA TRP A 45 38.94 -33.92 9.64
C TRP A 45 38.11 -34.59 10.73
N THR A 46 38.74 -35.08 11.74
CA THR A 46 38.09 -35.54 12.97
C THR A 46 38.78 -34.85 14.15
N GLY A 47 38.02 -34.48 15.17
CA GLY A 47 38.55 -33.88 16.40
C GLY A 47 37.89 -34.44 17.66
N GLY A 48 38.39 -34.03 18.81
CA GLY A 48 37.92 -34.50 20.11
C GLY A 48 38.37 -35.95 20.47
N PRO A 49 37.83 -36.57 21.58
CA PRO A 49 37.01 -35.98 22.61
C PRO A 49 37.80 -35.05 23.52
N GLY A 50 37.18 -33.92 23.82
CA GLY A 50 37.73 -32.92 24.69
C GLY A 50 37.36 -33.11 26.16
N VAL A 51 38.01 -32.35 27.06
CA VAL A 51 37.50 -32.18 28.43
C VAL A 51 36.41 -31.10 28.35
N PRO A 52 35.15 -31.39 28.65
CA PRO A 52 34.10 -30.40 28.62
C PRO A 52 34.51 -29.16 29.45
N THR A 53 34.48 -27.98 28.80
CA THR A 53 34.89 -26.74 29.45
C THR A 53 33.70 -25.97 30.02
N ALA A 54 32.51 -26.38 29.70
CA ALA A 54 31.25 -25.66 29.96
C ALA A 54 31.30 -24.18 29.48
N ALA A 55 32.17 -23.88 28.53
CA ALA A 55 32.25 -22.60 27.85
C ALA A 55 31.67 -22.73 26.45
N ALA A 56 30.67 -21.96 26.16
CA ALA A 56 29.98 -21.95 24.87
C ALA A 56 30.82 -21.30 23.75
N THR A 57 31.97 -20.72 24.04
CA THR A 57 32.79 -20.00 23.06
C THR A 57 34.28 -20.19 23.30
N CYS A 58 35.05 -20.22 22.23
CA CYS A 58 36.49 -20.18 22.26
C CYS A 58 37.01 -18.77 22.54
N GLY A 59 36.25 -17.75 22.16
CA GLY A 59 36.53 -16.34 22.42
C GLY A 59 37.70 -15.75 21.66
N SER A 60 38.52 -16.55 21.02
CA SER A 60 39.61 -16.10 20.14
C SER A 60 40.17 -17.23 19.30
N ALA A 61 40.72 -16.89 18.13
CA ALA A 61 41.43 -17.82 17.28
C ALA A 61 42.59 -18.50 18.03
N ASN A 62 42.73 -19.82 17.88
CA ASN A 62 43.78 -20.63 18.49
C ASN A 62 43.71 -20.74 20.02
N ASN A 63 42.57 -20.54 20.64
CA ASN A 63 42.40 -20.81 22.06
C ASN A 63 42.73 -22.30 22.37
N ALA A 64 43.61 -22.54 23.35
CA ALA A 64 44.04 -23.87 23.74
C ALA A 64 42.91 -24.72 24.37
N SER A 65 41.81 -24.14 24.78
CA SER A 65 40.64 -24.82 25.32
C SER A 65 39.72 -25.40 24.23
N CYS A 66 39.97 -25.08 22.96
CA CYS A 66 39.21 -25.52 21.80
C CYS A 66 40.08 -26.35 20.86
N ASP A 67 39.44 -27.24 20.12
CA ASP A 67 40.08 -27.93 19.02
C ASP A 67 40.12 -27.03 17.78
N ASN A 68 41.35 -26.78 17.28
CA ASN A 68 41.57 -25.79 16.23
C ASN A 68 42.04 -26.45 14.93
N TYR A 69 41.24 -26.37 13.88
CA TYR A 69 41.61 -26.80 12.54
C TYR A 69 42.01 -25.61 11.68
N LYS A 70 43.11 -25.73 10.90
CA LYS A 70 43.54 -24.70 9.97
C LYS A 70 43.04 -24.95 8.56
N LEU A 71 42.07 -24.20 8.14
CA LEU A 71 41.46 -24.29 6.79
C LEU A 71 42.08 -23.23 5.86
N THR A 72 42.93 -23.64 4.94
CA THR A 72 43.43 -22.75 3.89
C THR A 72 42.43 -22.68 2.74
N LEU A 73 41.95 -21.47 2.48
CA LEU A 73 41.04 -21.21 1.37
C LEU A 73 41.77 -20.60 0.19
N VAL A 74 41.68 -21.25 -0.97
CA VAL A 74 42.10 -20.74 -2.26
C VAL A 74 40.81 -20.50 -3.08
N PRO A 75 40.36 -19.23 -3.20
CA PRO A 75 39.15 -18.90 -3.91
C PRO A 75 39.16 -19.37 -5.35
N PRO A 76 38.06 -19.98 -5.84
CA PRO A 76 37.88 -20.23 -7.26
C PRO A 76 37.67 -18.92 -8.05
N SER A 77 37.70 -19.00 -9.37
CA SER A 77 37.45 -17.86 -10.26
C SER A 77 35.97 -17.50 -10.44
N TYR A 78 35.06 -18.20 -9.80
CA TYR A 78 33.61 -17.96 -9.81
C TYR A 78 33.11 -17.65 -8.40
N ALA A 79 31.92 -17.05 -8.30
CA ALA A 79 31.25 -16.82 -7.02
C ALA A 79 30.96 -18.16 -6.32
N PHE A 80 31.24 -18.21 -5.02
CA PHE A 80 31.18 -19.47 -4.26
C PHE A 80 30.82 -19.22 -2.78
N LYS A 81 30.35 -20.30 -2.14
CA LYS A 81 30.23 -20.37 -0.68
C LYS A 81 31.10 -21.46 -0.13
N VAL A 82 31.56 -21.30 1.11
CA VAL A 82 32.23 -22.35 1.89
C VAL A 82 31.30 -22.71 3.04
N GLU A 83 30.83 -23.95 3.04
CA GLU A 83 30.06 -24.52 4.15
C GLU A 83 31.02 -25.28 5.05
N ILE A 84 31.06 -24.98 6.33
CA ILE A 84 31.88 -25.61 7.35
C ILE A 84 30.95 -26.24 8.38
N ALA A 85 31.04 -27.55 8.59
CA ALA A 85 30.15 -28.27 9.49
C ALA A 85 30.88 -29.22 10.43
N LEU A 86 30.33 -29.37 11.64
CA LEU A 86 30.69 -30.41 12.62
C LEU A 86 29.48 -31.35 12.74
N THR A 87 29.71 -32.62 12.53
CA THR A 87 28.71 -33.67 12.77
C THR A 87 29.01 -34.36 14.10
N LEU A 88 28.02 -34.40 14.98
CA LEU A 88 28.13 -34.80 16.38
C LEU A 88 27.44 -36.12 16.66
N GLN A 89 27.80 -36.82 17.77
CA GLN A 89 26.97 -37.88 18.32
C GLN A 89 25.79 -37.27 19.09
N ALA A 90 24.71 -38.04 19.20
CA ALA A 90 23.41 -37.55 19.72
C ALA A 90 23.44 -36.98 21.16
N THR A 91 24.50 -37.25 21.93
CA THR A 91 24.66 -36.80 23.31
C THR A 91 25.71 -35.72 23.50
N ASP A 92 26.43 -35.40 22.42
CA ASP A 92 27.54 -34.44 22.47
C ASP A 92 27.09 -33.06 22.04
N ASP A 93 27.70 -32.06 22.67
CA ASP A 93 27.44 -30.64 22.44
C ASP A 93 28.77 -29.93 22.23
N TYR A 94 28.98 -29.51 20.96
CA TYR A 94 30.12 -28.70 20.55
C TYR A 94 29.59 -27.43 19.92
N ASP A 95 30.21 -26.30 20.24
CA ASP A 95 29.96 -25.06 19.52
C ASP A 95 31.06 -24.80 18.48
N LEU A 96 30.68 -24.21 17.33
CA LEU A 96 31.58 -23.92 16.22
C LEU A 96 31.83 -22.42 16.11
N GLU A 97 33.10 -22.03 16.09
CA GLU A 97 33.54 -20.67 15.76
C GLU A 97 34.52 -20.71 14.60
N VAL A 98 34.34 -19.82 13.62
CA VAL A 98 35.26 -19.69 12.50
C VAL A 98 35.86 -18.30 12.50
N TYR A 99 37.18 -18.22 12.61
CA TYR A 99 37.92 -16.97 12.59
C TYR A 99 38.62 -16.77 11.25
N GLY A 100 38.53 -15.54 10.74
CA GLY A 100 39.11 -15.13 9.48
C GLY A 100 40.67 -15.11 9.50
N PRO A 101 41.32 -14.86 8.36
CA PRO A 101 42.74 -14.72 8.23
C PRO A 101 43.32 -13.53 9.05
N ASP A 102 42.52 -12.55 9.38
CA ASP A 102 42.79 -11.41 10.25
C ASP A 102 42.65 -11.72 11.75
N GLY A 103 42.14 -12.92 12.09
CA GLY A 103 41.87 -13.35 13.45
C GLY A 103 40.54 -12.87 14.03
N ALA A 104 39.73 -12.15 13.28
CA ALA A 104 38.39 -11.76 13.69
C ALA A 104 37.41 -12.94 13.56
N LEU A 105 36.35 -12.97 14.37
CA LEU A 105 35.28 -13.94 14.27
C LEU A 105 34.51 -13.69 12.97
N ALA A 106 34.50 -14.66 12.05
CA ALA A 106 33.84 -14.59 10.78
C ALA A 106 32.40 -15.20 10.81
N ALA A 107 32.20 -16.25 11.60
CA ALA A 107 30.92 -16.88 11.82
C ALA A 107 30.95 -17.83 13.02
N SER A 108 29.77 -18.14 13.59
CA SER A 108 29.64 -19.11 14.68
C SER A 108 28.32 -19.85 14.60
N SER A 109 28.26 -21.04 15.22
CA SER A 109 27.07 -21.87 15.37
C SER A 109 27.12 -22.53 16.75
N GLY A 110 25.98 -22.58 17.46
CA GLY A 110 25.85 -23.12 18.80
C GLY A 110 24.50 -23.77 19.00
N ASN A 111 24.26 -24.88 18.31
CA ASN A 111 23.06 -25.70 18.41
C ASN A 111 23.10 -26.59 19.66
N GLY A 112 22.00 -27.18 20.06
CA GLY A 112 21.94 -28.07 21.21
C GLY A 112 22.50 -29.47 20.94
N PRO A 113 22.59 -30.30 22.00
CA PRO A 113 23.22 -31.60 21.92
C PRO A 113 22.77 -32.47 20.76
N GLY A 114 23.70 -33.08 20.03
CA GLY A 114 23.48 -33.99 18.92
C GLY A 114 23.08 -33.35 17.61
N GLN A 115 22.93 -32.04 17.57
CA GLN A 115 22.68 -31.31 16.32
C GLN A 115 24.01 -30.90 15.66
N ALA A 116 24.02 -30.92 14.33
CA ALA A 116 25.20 -30.48 13.59
C ALA A 116 25.43 -28.97 13.76
N GLU A 117 26.68 -28.57 13.95
CA GLU A 117 27.08 -27.17 13.87
C GLU A 117 27.44 -26.85 12.42
N THR A 118 26.86 -25.78 11.88
CA THR A 118 27.10 -25.41 10.48
C THR A 118 27.21 -23.90 10.33
N VAL A 119 28.22 -23.44 9.61
CA VAL A 119 28.38 -22.05 9.19
C VAL A 119 28.62 -21.98 7.69
N VAL A 120 28.15 -20.89 7.07
CA VAL A 120 28.31 -20.62 5.63
C VAL A 120 29.01 -19.27 5.47
N LEU A 121 30.10 -19.25 4.71
CA LEU A 121 30.81 -18.04 4.32
C LEU A 121 30.61 -17.79 2.82
N ASN A 122 30.06 -16.66 2.43
CA ASN A 122 29.86 -16.29 1.03
C ASN A 122 31.04 -15.50 0.50
N ASN A 123 31.65 -15.97 -0.61
CA ASN A 123 32.83 -15.38 -1.25
C ASN A 123 33.94 -14.95 -0.26
N PRO A 124 34.30 -15.81 0.72
CA PRO A 124 35.30 -15.44 1.72
C PRO A 124 36.65 -15.18 1.06
N ALA A 125 37.42 -14.26 1.67
CA ALA A 125 38.75 -13.88 1.20
C ALA A 125 39.76 -15.05 1.24
N ALA A 126 40.74 -15.03 0.35
CA ALA A 126 41.84 -15.98 0.38
C ALA A 126 42.59 -15.90 1.71
N GLY A 127 42.98 -17.04 2.27
CA GLY A 127 43.75 -17.05 3.50
C GLY A 127 43.56 -18.30 4.32
N THR A 128 44.15 -18.30 5.53
CA THR A 128 43.97 -19.43 6.46
C THR A 128 43.03 -19.03 7.58
N TYR A 129 41.91 -19.71 7.59
CA TYR A 129 40.88 -19.61 8.62
C TYR A 129 41.19 -20.55 9.77
N THR A 130 40.78 -20.18 10.98
CA THR A 130 40.82 -21.09 12.12
C THR A 130 39.41 -21.54 12.42
N VAL A 131 39.16 -22.82 12.25
CA VAL A 131 37.91 -23.48 12.62
C VAL A 131 38.10 -24.06 14.02
N SER A 132 37.38 -23.51 14.98
CA SER A 132 37.51 -23.82 16.40
C SER A 132 36.26 -24.52 16.90
N ALA A 133 36.40 -25.73 17.40
CA ALA A 133 35.34 -26.49 18.05
C ALA A 133 35.46 -26.39 19.57
N SER A 134 34.46 -25.82 20.24
CA SER A 134 34.38 -25.72 21.68
C SER A 134 33.60 -26.89 22.27
N PRO A 135 34.17 -27.77 23.11
CA PRO A 135 33.46 -28.89 23.71
C PRO A 135 32.66 -28.39 24.92
N TYR A 136 31.41 -27.99 24.68
CA TYR A 136 30.54 -27.52 25.77
C TYR A 136 30.11 -28.68 26.67
N ALA A 137 29.61 -29.77 26.11
CA ALA A 137 29.23 -31.01 26.82
C ALA A 137 29.52 -32.23 25.95
N ALA A 138 30.75 -32.48 25.58
CA ALA A 138 31.12 -33.50 24.60
C ALA A 138 32.02 -34.57 25.21
N LEU A 139 31.70 -35.82 24.90
CA LEU A 139 32.43 -37.02 25.36
C LEU A 139 32.99 -37.85 24.20
N SER A 140 32.54 -37.61 22.97
CA SER A 140 32.96 -38.34 21.76
C SER A 140 33.63 -37.41 20.75
N ALA A 141 34.30 -37.99 19.79
CA ALA A 141 34.88 -37.29 18.66
C ALA A 141 33.81 -36.74 17.73
N TYR A 142 34.07 -35.61 17.13
CA TYR A 142 33.25 -35.06 16.03
C TYR A 142 33.90 -35.33 14.66
N ALA A 143 33.07 -35.27 13.59
CA ALA A 143 33.56 -35.23 12.22
C ALA A 143 33.39 -33.82 11.68
N GLY A 144 34.47 -33.15 11.27
CA GLY A 144 34.45 -31.84 10.64
C GLY A 144 34.59 -31.93 9.13
N SER A 145 33.92 -31.01 8.45
CA SER A 145 34.02 -30.88 6.99
C SER A 145 33.99 -29.42 6.57
N ALA A 146 34.63 -29.12 5.44
CA ALA A 146 34.51 -27.85 4.74
C ALA A 146 34.31 -28.12 3.25
N LYS A 147 33.37 -27.44 2.61
CA LYS A 147 32.99 -27.67 1.22
C LYS A 147 32.81 -26.36 0.48
N ILE A 148 33.53 -26.18 -0.63
CA ILE A 148 33.23 -25.12 -1.61
C ILE A 148 32.06 -25.57 -2.48
N THR A 149 31.06 -24.71 -2.60
CA THR A 149 29.97 -24.87 -3.57
C THR A 149 29.95 -23.63 -4.44
N GLN A 150 29.89 -23.82 -5.77
CA GLN A 150 29.73 -22.71 -6.70
C GLN A 150 28.33 -22.11 -6.50
N LEU A 151 28.30 -20.80 -6.32
CA LEU A 151 27.04 -20.06 -6.39
C LEU A 151 26.63 -19.94 -7.86
N ALA A 152 25.34 -20.02 -8.13
CA ALA A 152 24.82 -19.71 -9.45
C ALA A 152 25.34 -18.31 -9.86
N ALA A 153 25.75 -18.16 -11.12
CA ALA A 153 26.06 -16.84 -11.62
C ALA A 153 24.82 -15.96 -11.43
N PRO A 154 24.98 -14.71 -10.98
CA PRO A 154 23.85 -13.78 -11.00
C PRO A 154 23.22 -13.82 -12.39
N PRO A 155 21.90 -13.88 -12.51
CA PRO A 155 21.26 -13.79 -13.82
C PRO A 155 21.77 -12.54 -14.55
N ALA A 156 21.88 -12.62 -15.87
CA ALA A 156 22.24 -11.44 -16.67
C ALA A 156 21.24 -10.33 -16.36
N PRO A 157 21.67 -9.05 -16.32
CA PRO A 157 20.73 -7.95 -16.13
C PRO A 157 19.60 -8.06 -17.15
N SER A 158 18.37 -7.79 -16.73
CA SER A 158 17.23 -7.75 -17.64
C SER A 158 17.47 -6.70 -18.73
N SER A 159 17.14 -7.04 -19.97
CA SER A 159 17.13 -6.10 -21.09
C SER A 159 15.83 -5.31 -21.18
N GLU A 160 14.89 -5.55 -20.27
CA GLU A 160 13.59 -4.87 -20.25
C GLU A 160 13.74 -3.42 -19.80
N THR A 161 12.87 -2.56 -20.33
CA THR A 161 12.81 -1.16 -19.91
C THR A 161 11.99 -1.08 -18.62
N PRO A 162 12.51 -0.42 -17.56
CA PRO A 162 11.75 -0.29 -16.32
C PRO A 162 10.46 0.50 -16.53
N PRO A 163 9.34 0.07 -15.91
CA PRO A 163 8.10 0.83 -15.92
C PRO A 163 8.26 2.22 -15.30
N ARG A 164 7.35 3.14 -15.66
CA ARG A 164 7.29 4.48 -15.08
C ARG A 164 6.15 4.55 -14.06
N TYR A 165 6.33 5.41 -13.07
CA TYR A 165 5.37 5.66 -12.00
C TYR A 165 4.99 7.13 -11.93
N ALA A 166 3.75 7.41 -11.51
CA ALA A 166 3.28 8.72 -11.13
C ALA A 166 2.74 8.67 -9.69
N ASN A 167 3.08 9.68 -8.89
CA ASN A 167 2.72 9.75 -7.48
C ASN A 167 1.51 10.66 -7.29
N TYR A 168 0.55 10.22 -6.48
CA TYR A 168 -0.72 10.88 -6.24
C TYR A 168 -0.94 11.07 -4.74
N ILE A 169 -1.20 12.30 -4.34
CA ILE A 169 -1.44 12.70 -2.95
C ILE A 169 -2.90 13.17 -2.76
N PRO A 170 -3.47 13.03 -1.56
CA PRO A 170 -4.80 13.56 -1.26
C PRO A 170 -4.81 15.09 -1.19
N PRO A 171 -5.99 15.72 -1.24
CA PRO A 171 -6.14 17.14 -0.97
C PRO A 171 -5.63 17.51 0.43
N ALA A 172 -5.20 18.75 0.60
CA ALA A 172 -4.72 19.27 1.88
C ALA A 172 -5.67 18.96 3.04
N GLY A 173 -5.12 18.50 4.16
CA GLY A 173 -5.88 18.12 5.36
C GLY A 173 -6.43 16.69 5.37
N LYS A 174 -6.14 15.88 4.36
CA LYS A 174 -6.47 14.46 4.30
C LYS A 174 -5.22 13.60 4.24
N GLY A 175 -5.29 12.38 4.79
CA GLY A 175 -4.21 11.41 4.73
C GLY A 175 -2.93 11.82 5.48
N GLN A 176 -3.04 12.61 6.54
CA GLN A 176 -1.87 13.17 7.27
C GLN A 176 -1.31 12.18 8.30
N GLY A 177 -1.71 11.13 8.57
CA GLY A 177 -1.18 10.15 9.54
C GLY A 177 -1.16 8.76 8.91
N ALA A 178 -0.57 8.66 7.73
CA ALA A 178 -0.63 7.47 6.90
C ALA A 178 0.50 6.48 7.16
N GLY A 179 1.11 6.49 8.33
CA GLY A 179 2.03 5.41 8.71
C GLY A 179 1.30 4.06 8.65
N GLU A 180 2.00 3.00 8.21
CA GLU A 180 1.41 1.66 8.00
C GLU A 180 0.23 1.65 7.02
N PRO A 181 0.37 2.21 5.81
CA PRO A 181 -0.75 2.24 4.89
C PRO A 181 -0.97 0.88 4.25
N THR A 182 -2.23 0.50 4.07
CA THR A 182 -2.63 -0.56 3.15
C THR A 182 -3.65 -0.05 2.15
N LEU A 183 -3.70 -0.71 1.00
CA LEU A 183 -4.62 -0.34 -0.06
C LEU A 183 -5.25 -1.58 -0.71
N GLY A 184 -6.36 -1.37 -1.41
CA GLY A 184 -7.04 -2.42 -2.15
C GLY A 184 -7.76 -1.86 -3.36
N VAL A 185 -7.85 -2.62 -4.43
CA VAL A 185 -8.55 -2.25 -5.67
C VAL A 185 -9.83 -3.04 -5.79
N ASN A 186 -10.94 -2.36 -6.02
CA ASN A 186 -12.18 -2.99 -6.45
C ASN A 186 -12.16 -3.10 -7.97
N GLU A 187 -11.93 -4.30 -8.52
CA GLU A 187 -11.86 -4.51 -9.97
C GLU A 187 -13.18 -4.22 -10.70
N ARG A 188 -14.31 -4.30 -9.99
CA ARG A 188 -15.64 -4.03 -10.58
C ARG A 188 -15.89 -2.55 -10.85
N THR A 189 -15.33 -1.67 -10.00
CA THR A 189 -15.51 -0.21 -10.10
C THR A 189 -14.25 0.50 -10.58
N GLY A 190 -13.07 -0.12 -10.44
CA GLY A 190 -11.76 0.48 -10.66
C GLY A 190 -11.32 1.42 -9.54
N SER A 191 -12.12 1.52 -8.47
CA SER A 191 -11.80 2.38 -7.32
C SER A 191 -10.71 1.74 -6.45
N VAL A 192 -9.84 2.58 -5.89
CA VAL A 192 -8.81 2.18 -4.92
C VAL A 192 -9.26 2.64 -3.55
N MET A 193 -9.17 1.77 -2.57
CA MET A 193 -9.37 2.09 -1.16
C MET A 193 -8.01 2.14 -0.46
N TYR A 194 -7.77 3.16 0.35
CA TYR A 194 -6.51 3.42 1.04
C TYR A 194 -6.79 3.72 2.51
N ILE A 195 -6.09 3.08 3.46
CA ILE A 195 -6.19 3.41 4.87
C ILE A 195 -5.00 4.29 5.30
N ALA A 196 -5.29 5.38 5.99
CA ALA A 196 -4.33 6.31 6.55
C ALA A 196 -4.64 6.51 8.03
N GLY A 197 -4.06 5.68 8.91
CA GLY A 197 -4.42 5.64 10.31
C GLY A 197 -5.91 5.37 10.51
N THR A 198 -6.67 6.32 11.01
CA THR A 198 -8.13 6.19 11.21
C THR A 198 -8.96 6.64 10.02
N GLU A 199 -8.35 7.24 8.99
CA GLU A 199 -9.04 7.64 7.76
C GLU A 199 -9.04 6.50 6.74
N THR A 200 -10.17 6.28 6.07
CA THR A 200 -10.27 5.43 4.88
C THR A 200 -10.62 6.29 3.69
N LEU A 201 -9.75 6.32 2.69
CA LEU A 201 -9.85 7.18 1.53
C LEU A 201 -10.14 6.34 0.28
N LYS A 202 -11.19 6.71 -0.46
CA LYS A 202 -11.47 6.16 -1.79
C LYS A 202 -10.76 7.02 -2.83
N VAL A 203 -10.09 6.39 -3.79
CA VAL A 203 -9.37 7.06 -4.87
C VAL A 203 -9.89 6.57 -6.22
N ASP A 204 -10.44 7.50 -7.00
CA ASP A 204 -10.86 7.24 -8.37
C ASP A 204 -9.85 7.88 -9.33
N PHE A 205 -9.20 7.05 -10.15
CA PHE A 205 -8.27 7.54 -11.15
C PHE A 205 -8.98 7.87 -12.46
N ASN A 206 -8.59 9.01 -13.04
CA ASN A 206 -9.00 9.40 -14.37
C ASN A 206 -7.79 9.35 -15.31
N ASP A 207 -7.71 8.27 -16.08
CA ASP A 207 -6.65 8.05 -17.08
C ASP A 207 -6.82 8.92 -18.34
N CYS A 208 -7.81 9.80 -18.35
CA CYS A 208 -8.10 10.71 -19.44
C CYS A 208 -7.32 12.02 -19.39
N THR A 209 -6.59 12.25 -18.32
CA THR A 209 -5.65 13.37 -18.19
C THR A 209 -4.22 12.85 -18.27
N SER A 210 -3.29 13.67 -18.73
CA SER A 210 -1.87 13.33 -18.75
C SER A 210 -1.07 14.36 -17.93
N PRO A 211 -0.48 13.95 -16.79
CA PRO A 211 -0.63 12.65 -16.14
C PRO A 211 -2.08 12.37 -15.71
N ALA A 212 -2.43 11.10 -15.46
CA ALA A 212 -3.74 10.74 -14.92
C ALA A 212 -4.02 11.55 -13.64
N SER A 213 -5.26 11.91 -13.41
CA SER A 213 -5.66 12.61 -12.18
C SER A 213 -6.30 11.64 -11.18
N ALA A 214 -6.17 11.93 -9.89
CA ALA A 214 -6.75 11.16 -8.81
C ALA A 214 -7.79 12.00 -8.04
N LYS A 215 -8.98 11.45 -7.85
CA LYS A 215 -10.01 12.03 -6.99
C LYS A 215 -10.08 11.24 -5.69
N TRP A 216 -9.69 11.88 -4.60
CA TRP A 216 -9.74 11.33 -3.26
C TRP A 216 -11.05 11.70 -2.56
N THR A 217 -11.68 10.74 -1.92
CA THR A 217 -12.95 10.92 -1.19
C THR A 217 -12.86 10.21 0.16
N ASP A 218 -13.19 10.91 1.24
CA ASP A 218 -13.27 10.31 2.57
C ASP A 218 -14.44 9.32 2.64
N ARG A 219 -14.11 8.09 3.02
CA ARG A 219 -15.04 6.97 3.18
C ARG A 219 -14.84 6.25 4.52
N SER A 220 -14.33 6.97 5.51
CA SER A 220 -14.02 6.40 6.82
C SER A 220 -15.22 5.71 7.46
N ALA A 221 -15.00 4.50 7.96
CA ALA A 221 -15.98 3.72 8.68
C ALA A 221 -16.14 4.27 10.10
N LEU A 222 -17.23 4.93 10.41
CA LEU A 222 -17.47 5.54 11.74
C LEU A 222 -17.36 4.55 12.90
N GLN A 223 -17.66 3.26 12.65
CA GLN A 223 -17.58 2.22 13.66
C GLN A 223 -16.14 1.91 14.08
N THR A 224 -15.18 2.11 13.20
CA THR A 224 -13.77 1.77 13.40
C THR A 224 -12.86 2.98 13.52
N SER A 225 -13.23 4.13 12.96
CA SER A 225 -12.41 5.35 12.87
C SER A 225 -12.31 6.12 14.18
N GLN A 226 -11.89 5.48 15.28
CA GLN A 226 -11.79 6.12 16.60
C GLN A 226 -10.34 6.23 17.09
N VAL A 227 -9.67 5.12 17.26
CA VAL A 227 -8.28 5.00 17.71
C VAL A 227 -7.69 3.79 17.04
N THR A 228 -6.46 3.87 16.59
CA THR A 228 -5.72 2.72 16.11
C THR A 228 -4.33 2.67 16.69
N PHE A 229 -3.84 1.45 16.94
CA PHE A 229 -2.43 1.14 17.21
C PHE A 229 -1.79 0.47 16.01
N ASP A 230 -2.62 -0.04 15.07
CA ASP A 230 -2.19 -0.71 13.86
C ASP A 230 -3.41 -0.76 12.91
N PRO A 231 -3.47 0.07 11.87
CA PRO A 231 -4.56 0.08 10.90
C PRO A 231 -4.33 -0.96 9.82
N ILE A 232 -5.37 -1.65 9.36
CA ILE A 232 -5.28 -2.55 8.20
C ILE A 232 -6.50 -2.43 7.31
N LEU A 233 -6.29 -2.49 5.98
CA LEU A 233 -7.33 -2.56 4.97
C LEU A 233 -7.03 -3.71 4.01
N PHE A 234 -8.04 -4.41 3.61
CA PHE A 234 -7.99 -5.41 2.55
C PHE A 234 -9.21 -5.28 1.64
N THR A 235 -9.02 -5.36 0.33
CA THR A 235 -10.12 -5.47 -0.63
C THR A 235 -10.04 -6.80 -1.35
N ASP A 236 -11.12 -7.57 -1.28
CA ASP A 236 -11.33 -8.72 -2.16
C ASP A 236 -11.59 -8.16 -3.57
N GLN A 237 -10.56 -8.17 -4.40
CA GLN A 237 -10.52 -7.43 -5.67
C GLN A 237 -11.66 -7.84 -6.61
N ALA A 238 -11.83 -9.15 -6.81
CA ALA A 238 -12.82 -9.69 -7.74
C ALA A 238 -14.27 -9.49 -7.25
N LEU A 239 -14.50 -9.52 -5.93
CA LEU A 239 -15.82 -9.36 -5.34
C LEU A 239 -16.14 -7.90 -5.00
N GLY A 240 -15.13 -7.06 -4.82
CA GLY A 240 -15.26 -5.65 -4.49
C GLY A 240 -15.59 -5.36 -3.03
N ARG A 241 -15.47 -6.35 -2.12
CA ARG A 241 -15.65 -6.14 -0.68
C ARG A 241 -14.37 -5.60 -0.06
N THR A 242 -14.46 -4.45 0.59
CA THR A 242 -13.35 -3.85 1.34
C THR A 242 -13.58 -4.04 2.84
N PHE A 243 -12.53 -4.47 3.54
CA PHE A 243 -12.47 -4.60 4.99
C PHE A 243 -11.55 -3.52 5.55
N VAL A 244 -11.90 -2.97 6.69
CA VAL A 244 -11.04 -2.11 7.51
C VAL A 244 -11.05 -2.62 8.95
N SER A 245 -9.89 -2.62 9.59
CA SER A 245 -9.76 -3.03 10.99
C SER A 245 -8.81 -2.11 11.73
N GLN A 246 -9.12 -1.83 12.99
CA GLN A 246 -8.36 -0.95 13.88
C GLN A 246 -8.04 -1.71 15.16
N LEU A 247 -6.77 -1.94 15.43
CA LEU A 247 -6.31 -2.61 16.64
C LEU A 247 -6.46 -1.67 17.83
N LEU A 248 -7.06 -2.19 18.91
CA LEU A 248 -7.22 -1.47 20.18
C LEU A 248 -6.27 -2.04 21.27
N PRO A 249 -5.90 -1.24 22.28
CA PRO A 249 -5.03 -1.68 23.38
C PRO A 249 -5.56 -2.89 24.18
N THR A 250 -6.84 -3.23 24.00
CA THR A 250 -7.55 -4.29 24.75
C THR A 250 -7.45 -5.66 24.08
N LYS A 251 -6.57 -5.87 23.10
CA LYS A 251 -6.51 -7.08 22.27
C LYS A 251 -7.83 -7.35 21.53
N ILE A 252 -8.43 -6.31 21.00
CA ILE A 252 -9.63 -6.37 20.17
C ILE A 252 -9.40 -5.52 18.95
N SER A 253 -9.74 -6.03 17.76
CA SER A 253 -9.80 -5.24 16.55
C SER A 253 -11.23 -4.92 16.18
N LEU A 254 -11.51 -3.64 16.01
CA LEU A 254 -12.78 -3.18 15.45
C LEU A 254 -12.71 -3.29 13.94
N MET A 255 -13.50 -4.20 13.38
CA MET A 255 -13.55 -4.42 11.94
C MET A 255 -14.92 -4.05 11.37
N ALA A 256 -14.90 -3.50 10.17
CA ALA A 256 -16.07 -3.26 9.32
C ALA A 256 -15.77 -3.67 7.89
N TYR A 257 -16.83 -3.94 7.11
CA TYR A 257 -16.70 -4.20 5.67
C TYR A 257 -17.71 -3.40 4.86
N SER A 258 -17.39 -3.17 3.60
CA SER A 258 -18.22 -2.44 2.64
C SER A 258 -18.23 -3.16 1.30
N ASP A 259 -19.43 -3.26 0.68
CA ASP A 259 -19.64 -3.81 -0.66
C ASP A 259 -19.86 -2.72 -1.74
N ASN A 260 -19.63 -1.43 -1.38
CA ASN A 260 -19.92 -0.29 -2.23
C ASN A 260 -18.89 0.85 -2.08
N ASP A 261 -17.59 0.47 -2.09
CA ASP A 261 -16.46 1.39 -2.05
C ASP A 261 -16.53 2.38 -0.86
N GLY A 262 -16.91 1.89 0.32
CA GLY A 262 -16.98 2.67 1.55
C GLY A 262 -18.18 3.61 1.66
N LEU A 263 -19.16 3.54 0.74
CA LEU A 263 -20.36 4.37 0.86
C LEU A 263 -21.17 4.00 2.10
N THR A 264 -21.26 2.71 2.40
CA THR A 264 -21.83 2.20 3.65
C THR A 264 -20.96 1.10 4.22
N TRP A 265 -20.90 1.01 5.53
CA TRP A 265 -20.12 0.04 6.27
C TRP A 265 -20.99 -0.80 7.20
N LEU A 266 -20.74 -2.09 7.20
CA LEU A 266 -21.36 -3.04 8.11
C LEU A 266 -20.34 -3.53 9.12
N PRO A 267 -20.69 -3.64 10.42
CA PRO A 267 -19.77 -4.13 11.43
C PRO A 267 -19.49 -5.61 11.24
N SER A 268 -18.25 -6.00 11.46
CA SER A 268 -17.83 -7.39 11.56
C SER A 268 -17.83 -7.78 13.04
N GLN A 269 -18.43 -8.94 13.36
CA GLN A 269 -18.48 -9.55 14.67
C GLN A 269 -18.86 -8.63 15.86
N GLY A 270 -19.69 -7.64 15.63
CA GLY A 270 -20.35 -6.77 16.62
C GLY A 270 -19.48 -6.15 17.71
N ALA A 271 -18.88 -6.95 18.58
CA ALA A 271 -18.03 -6.50 19.69
C ALA A 271 -16.53 -6.41 19.34
N GLY A 272 -16.17 -6.69 18.11
CA GLY A 272 -14.77 -6.78 17.65
C GLY A 272 -14.22 -8.21 17.66
N ILE A 273 -13.09 -8.40 17.02
CA ILE A 273 -12.39 -9.67 16.88
C ILE A 273 -11.30 -9.75 17.95
N ASN A 274 -11.21 -10.88 18.63
CA ASN A 274 -10.10 -11.13 19.55
C ASN A 274 -8.79 -11.15 18.76
N SER A 275 -7.90 -10.23 19.06
CA SER A 275 -6.61 -10.05 18.38
C SER A 275 -5.44 -10.40 19.30
N GLY A 276 -4.24 -10.47 18.71
CA GLY A 276 -2.99 -10.35 19.44
C GLY A 276 -2.76 -8.95 19.98
N VAL A 277 -1.53 -8.67 20.37
CA VAL A 277 -1.10 -7.38 20.93
C VAL A 277 -0.62 -6.42 19.85
N ASP A 278 -0.27 -6.94 18.66
CA ASP A 278 0.40 -6.20 17.59
C ASP A 278 0.21 -6.88 16.23
N HIS A 279 0.58 -6.22 15.16
CA HIS A 279 0.63 -6.71 13.78
C HIS A 279 -0.60 -7.50 13.34
N GLN A 280 -1.70 -6.78 13.09
CA GLN A 280 -2.87 -7.38 12.47
C GLN A 280 -2.73 -7.42 10.94
N SER A 281 -3.34 -8.44 10.32
CA SER A 281 -3.41 -8.60 8.89
C SER A 281 -4.74 -9.20 8.46
N ILE A 282 -5.29 -8.72 7.36
CA ILE A 282 -6.49 -9.27 6.73
C ILE A 282 -6.13 -9.70 5.31
N GLY A 283 -6.58 -10.88 4.91
CA GLY A 283 -6.48 -11.37 3.55
C GLY A 283 -7.59 -12.36 3.26
N GLY A 284 -7.82 -12.66 1.99
CA GLY A 284 -8.85 -13.60 1.59
C GLY A 284 -8.66 -14.07 0.16
N GLY A 285 -9.37 -15.12 -0.18
CA GLY A 285 -9.33 -15.75 -1.50
C GLY A 285 -10.24 -16.98 -1.56
N PRO A 286 -10.15 -17.79 -2.62
CA PRO A 286 -10.95 -18.99 -2.76
C PRO A 286 -10.72 -19.96 -1.59
N PHE A 287 -11.72 -20.80 -1.32
CA PHE A 287 -11.54 -21.91 -0.38
C PHE A 287 -10.61 -22.96 -0.99
N ALA A 288 -9.63 -23.39 -0.22
CA ALA A 288 -8.86 -24.60 -0.55
C ALA A 288 -9.77 -25.84 -0.53
N PRO A 289 -9.53 -26.86 -1.36
CA PRO A 289 -10.25 -28.12 -1.29
C PRO A 289 -10.13 -28.75 0.11
N GLY A 290 -11.24 -28.98 0.78
CA GLY A 290 -11.19 -29.54 2.13
C GLY A 290 -12.55 -29.60 2.83
N LEU A 291 -12.52 -29.65 4.17
CA LEU A 291 -13.71 -29.81 5.01
C LEU A 291 -14.52 -28.52 5.18
N LEU A 292 -13.86 -27.39 5.14
CA LEU A 292 -14.53 -26.08 5.30
C LEU A 292 -15.18 -25.65 3.98
N GLN A 293 -16.36 -25.09 4.10
CA GLN A 293 -17.17 -24.57 3.00
C GLN A 293 -17.76 -23.21 3.37
N PRO A 294 -18.12 -22.37 2.40
CA PRO A 294 -18.83 -21.11 2.68
C PRO A 294 -20.12 -21.36 3.46
N LEU A 295 -20.39 -20.56 4.48
CA LEU A 295 -21.64 -20.58 5.24
C LEU A 295 -22.73 -19.70 4.61
N THR A 296 -22.33 -18.83 3.68
CA THR A 296 -23.18 -17.89 2.95
C THR A 296 -22.92 -17.96 1.46
N SER A 297 -23.52 -17.06 0.69
CA SER A 297 -23.24 -16.91 -0.75
C SER A 297 -21.90 -16.24 -1.07
N TYR A 298 -21.13 -15.82 -0.06
CA TYR A 298 -19.79 -15.24 -0.24
C TYR A 298 -18.80 -16.38 -0.54
N PRO A 299 -18.17 -16.39 -1.73
CA PRO A 299 -17.44 -17.57 -2.20
C PRO A 299 -16.01 -17.69 -1.67
N ASN A 300 -15.49 -16.65 -0.96
CA ASN A 300 -14.11 -16.60 -0.49
C ASN A 300 -14.03 -16.74 1.04
N ILE A 301 -12.95 -17.37 1.50
CA ILE A 301 -12.57 -17.37 2.91
C ILE A 301 -11.84 -16.05 3.22
N VAL A 302 -12.05 -15.52 4.43
CA VAL A 302 -11.34 -14.34 4.93
C VAL A 302 -10.54 -14.72 6.17
N TYR A 303 -9.27 -14.34 6.19
CA TYR A 303 -8.36 -14.55 7.32
C TYR A 303 -8.15 -13.23 8.05
N TYR A 304 -8.15 -13.30 9.37
CA TYR A 304 -7.66 -12.27 10.27
C TYR A 304 -6.51 -12.85 11.07
N CYS A 305 -5.30 -12.37 10.85
CA CYS A 305 -4.09 -12.83 11.51
C CYS A 305 -3.55 -11.74 12.43
N SER A 306 -2.93 -12.12 13.55
CA SER A 306 -2.33 -11.18 14.49
C SER A 306 -1.26 -11.83 15.34
N GLN A 307 -0.31 -11.02 15.82
CA GLN A 307 0.79 -11.44 16.68
C GLN A 307 0.42 -11.28 18.15
N ASP A 308 0.51 -12.36 18.94
CA ASP A 308 0.53 -12.29 20.40
C ASP A 308 2.00 -12.42 20.91
N ILE A 309 2.21 -12.28 22.21
CA ILE A 309 3.54 -12.20 22.82
C ILE A 309 4.46 -13.39 22.45
N ALA A 310 3.92 -14.59 22.34
CA ALA A 310 4.69 -15.81 22.11
C ALA A 310 4.27 -16.61 20.87
N MET A 311 3.29 -16.15 20.13
CA MET A 311 2.78 -16.84 18.94
C MET A 311 2.05 -15.88 18.01
N ALA A 312 2.03 -16.20 16.72
CA ALA A 312 1.06 -15.62 15.79
C ALA A 312 -0.10 -16.59 15.59
N GLN A 313 -1.26 -16.05 15.26
CA GLN A 313 -2.48 -16.81 15.10
C GLN A 313 -3.36 -16.19 14.01
N CYS A 314 -4.15 -17.04 13.33
CA CYS A 314 -5.15 -16.60 12.36
C CYS A 314 -6.54 -17.13 12.74
N ALA A 315 -7.54 -16.26 12.71
CA ALA A 315 -8.95 -16.61 12.73
C ALA A 315 -9.50 -16.55 11.30
N THR A 316 -10.41 -17.48 10.96
CA THR A 316 -11.02 -17.54 9.64
C THR A 316 -12.50 -17.21 9.68
N SER A 317 -12.97 -16.53 8.64
CA SER A 317 -14.40 -16.29 8.40
C SER A 317 -14.86 -17.10 7.20
N LEU A 318 -15.96 -17.83 7.37
CA LEU A 318 -16.62 -18.63 6.34
C LEU A 318 -17.88 -17.94 5.78
N ASP A 319 -18.17 -16.72 6.24
CA ASP A 319 -19.38 -15.94 5.91
C ASP A 319 -19.05 -14.54 5.36
N GLY A 320 -17.85 -14.41 4.75
CA GLY A 320 -17.40 -13.17 4.11
C GLY A 320 -17.06 -12.05 5.09
N GLY A 321 -16.52 -12.40 6.26
CA GLY A 321 -16.04 -11.45 7.26
C GLY A 321 -17.11 -10.94 8.23
N THR A 322 -18.31 -11.52 8.23
CA THR A 322 -19.36 -11.16 9.20
C THR A 322 -19.04 -11.69 10.58
N THR A 323 -18.61 -12.96 10.66
CA THR A 323 -18.14 -13.60 11.90
C THR A 323 -16.83 -14.33 11.66
N PHE A 324 -16.02 -14.47 12.70
CA PHE A 324 -14.76 -15.18 12.71
C PHE A 324 -14.78 -16.35 13.70
N GLY A 325 -14.20 -17.46 13.29
CA GLY A 325 -13.99 -18.65 14.12
C GLY A 325 -12.90 -18.43 15.18
N PRO A 326 -12.59 -19.47 15.96
CA PRO A 326 -11.47 -19.41 16.89
C PRO A 326 -10.14 -19.24 16.15
N ALA A 327 -9.22 -18.49 16.76
CA ALA A 327 -7.88 -18.31 16.21
C ALA A 327 -7.06 -19.60 16.33
N VAL A 328 -6.34 -19.95 15.27
CA VAL A 328 -5.44 -21.10 15.15
C VAL A 328 -4.00 -20.58 15.18
N PRO A 329 -3.12 -21.10 16.06
CA PRO A 329 -1.70 -20.77 16.04
C PRO A 329 -1.06 -21.13 14.70
N ILE A 330 -0.26 -20.20 14.12
CA ILE A 330 0.43 -20.39 12.85
C ILE A 330 1.91 -20.69 13.03
N TYR A 331 2.52 -20.15 14.07
CA TYR A 331 3.87 -20.50 14.59
C TYR A 331 4.01 -19.99 16.02
N ASN A 332 5.03 -20.48 16.70
CA ASN A 332 5.44 -19.98 18.01
C ASN A 332 6.85 -19.36 17.95
N ILE A 333 7.26 -18.69 19.02
CA ILE A 333 8.53 -17.95 19.08
C ILE A 333 9.79 -18.82 18.90
N THR A 334 9.70 -20.15 19.03
CA THR A 334 10.82 -21.07 18.78
C THR A 334 10.90 -21.49 17.30
N GLN A 335 9.83 -21.30 16.52
CA GLN A 335 9.78 -21.59 15.10
C GLN A 335 10.10 -20.33 14.28
N CYS A 336 9.41 -19.20 14.58
CA CYS A 336 9.65 -17.91 13.95
C CYS A 336 9.68 -16.82 15.01
N GLY A 337 10.68 -15.95 14.98
CA GLY A 337 10.79 -14.76 15.80
C GLY A 337 10.30 -13.51 15.07
N GLY A 338 10.15 -12.40 15.79
CA GLY A 338 9.69 -11.14 15.20
C GLY A 338 8.22 -11.12 14.82
N LEU A 339 7.85 -10.09 14.08
CA LEU A 339 6.47 -9.84 13.64
C LEU A 339 6.25 -10.46 12.26
N HIS A 340 5.00 -10.62 11.86
CA HIS A 340 4.65 -11.21 10.57
C HIS A 340 4.19 -10.14 9.57
N GLY A 341 4.44 -10.35 8.28
CA GLY A 341 3.84 -9.55 7.22
C GLY A 341 2.39 -9.95 6.93
N HIS A 342 1.85 -9.44 5.83
CA HIS A 342 0.44 -9.58 5.49
C HIS A 342 0.09 -10.97 4.97
N VAL A 343 -1.04 -11.53 5.44
CA VAL A 343 -1.59 -12.78 4.93
C VAL A 343 -2.04 -12.61 3.48
N LYS A 344 -1.65 -13.52 2.61
CA LYS A 344 -2.07 -13.60 1.21
C LYS A 344 -2.61 -14.99 0.90
N VAL A 345 -3.57 -15.08 -0.02
CA VAL A 345 -4.22 -16.34 -0.41
C VAL A 345 -4.04 -16.53 -1.91
N GLY A 346 -3.54 -17.69 -2.30
CA GLY A 346 -3.34 -18.07 -3.68
C GLY A 346 -4.63 -18.49 -4.40
N PRO A 347 -4.60 -18.67 -5.72
CA PRO A 347 -5.76 -19.05 -6.52
C PRO A 347 -6.29 -20.46 -6.21
N ASP A 348 -5.50 -21.30 -5.60
CA ASP A 348 -5.87 -22.65 -5.14
C ASP A 348 -6.40 -22.66 -3.68
N GLY A 349 -6.47 -21.48 -3.02
CA GLY A 349 -6.88 -21.34 -1.62
C GLY A 349 -5.76 -21.57 -0.61
N THR A 350 -4.51 -21.77 -1.04
CA THR A 350 -3.35 -21.84 -0.15
C THR A 350 -3.10 -20.47 0.48
N ALA A 351 -3.01 -20.43 1.81
CA ALA A 351 -2.77 -19.20 2.57
C ALA A 351 -1.31 -19.13 3.04
N TYR A 352 -0.72 -17.93 2.98
CA TYR A 352 0.67 -17.64 3.34
C TYR A 352 0.73 -16.48 4.32
N VAL A 353 1.54 -16.61 5.38
CA VAL A 353 1.87 -15.53 6.34
C VAL A 353 3.38 -15.42 6.42
N PRO A 354 4.00 -14.40 5.82
CA PRO A 354 5.46 -14.22 5.80
C PRO A 354 5.99 -13.77 7.16
N ASN A 355 7.26 -14.10 7.47
CA ASN A 355 7.94 -13.71 8.69
C ASN A 355 9.45 -13.55 8.47
N LYS A 356 10.04 -12.54 9.08
CA LYS A 356 11.45 -12.14 8.91
C LYS A 356 12.47 -12.97 9.67
N SER A 357 12.04 -13.93 10.50
CA SER A 357 12.95 -14.73 11.34
C SER A 357 12.38 -16.11 11.65
N CYS A 358 12.35 -16.98 10.64
CA CYS A 358 11.98 -18.37 10.78
C CYS A 358 13.23 -19.26 10.75
N GLY A 359 13.53 -19.95 11.86
CA GLY A 359 14.75 -20.77 11.96
C GLY A 359 16.05 -19.96 11.78
N GLY A 360 16.02 -18.66 12.12
CA GLY A 360 17.14 -17.73 11.96
C GLY A 360 17.27 -17.06 10.59
N GLY A 361 16.42 -17.41 9.61
CA GLY A 361 16.35 -16.82 8.26
C GLY A 361 14.97 -16.33 7.91
N GLN A 362 14.80 -15.90 6.68
CA GLN A 362 13.52 -15.48 6.12
C GLN A 362 12.61 -16.67 5.84
N GLY A 363 11.28 -16.51 5.96
CA GLY A 363 10.35 -17.59 5.68
C GLY A 363 8.89 -17.19 5.77
N PHE A 364 8.00 -18.16 5.73
CA PHE A 364 6.57 -17.98 5.91
C PHE A 364 5.90 -19.22 6.49
N SER A 365 4.72 -19.04 7.08
CA SER A 365 3.82 -20.13 7.39
C SER A 365 2.84 -20.32 6.24
N VAL A 366 2.59 -21.58 5.86
CA VAL A 366 1.68 -21.95 4.77
C VAL A 366 0.59 -22.88 5.27
N SER A 367 -0.64 -22.69 4.79
CA SER A 367 -1.80 -23.55 5.04
C SER A 367 -2.48 -23.93 3.73
N HIS A 368 -2.70 -25.22 3.53
CA HIS A 368 -3.40 -25.80 2.37
C HIS A 368 -4.83 -26.28 2.72
N ASP A 369 -5.30 -26.02 3.93
CA ASP A 369 -6.54 -26.58 4.50
C ASP A 369 -7.45 -25.53 5.14
N ASN A 370 -7.49 -24.32 4.55
CA ASN A 370 -8.33 -23.21 5.02
C ASN A 370 -7.96 -22.72 6.44
N GLY A 371 -6.67 -22.75 6.80
CA GLY A 371 -6.18 -22.25 8.09
C GLY A 371 -6.32 -23.21 9.26
N LEU A 372 -6.68 -24.48 9.03
CA LEU A 372 -6.79 -25.47 10.08
C LEU A 372 -5.42 -25.93 10.59
N THR A 373 -4.46 -26.09 9.68
CA THR A 373 -3.06 -26.41 10.02
C THR A 373 -2.08 -25.54 9.24
N TRP A 374 -0.91 -25.31 9.83
CA TRP A 374 0.13 -24.44 9.29
C TRP A 374 1.50 -25.12 9.36
N THR A 375 2.30 -24.91 8.34
CA THR A 375 3.68 -25.42 8.23
C THR A 375 4.62 -24.27 7.93
N VAL A 376 5.73 -24.18 8.66
CA VAL A 376 6.76 -23.16 8.43
C VAL A 376 7.68 -23.60 7.30
N LYS A 377 7.94 -22.69 6.36
CA LYS A 377 8.91 -22.83 5.26
C LYS A 377 9.96 -21.73 5.39
N THR A 378 11.19 -22.05 5.00
CA THR A 378 12.33 -21.13 5.12
C THR A 378 13.04 -20.94 3.80
N VAL A 379 13.62 -19.77 3.58
CA VAL A 379 14.45 -19.47 2.41
C VAL A 379 15.90 -19.85 2.73
N PRO A 380 16.48 -20.82 2.02
CA PRO A 380 17.82 -21.31 2.33
C PRO A 380 18.89 -20.23 2.13
N GLY A 381 19.77 -20.08 3.10
CA GLY A 381 20.89 -19.13 3.06
C GLY A 381 20.49 -17.66 3.22
N SER A 382 19.24 -17.40 3.59
CA SER A 382 18.83 -16.07 4.06
C SER A 382 19.17 -15.89 5.54
N SER A 383 19.21 -14.65 5.98
CA SER A 383 19.31 -14.26 7.38
C SER A 383 18.14 -13.40 7.80
N GLY A 384 17.86 -13.34 9.10
CA GLY A 384 16.78 -12.52 9.65
C GLY A 384 17.00 -11.05 9.32
N GLY A 385 15.95 -10.38 8.83
CA GLY A 385 15.95 -8.96 8.50
C GLY A 385 15.32 -8.10 9.59
N GLU A 386 15.30 -6.81 9.35
CA GLU A 386 14.66 -5.84 10.25
C GLU A 386 13.18 -5.64 9.93
N TRP A 387 12.82 -5.67 8.65
CA TRP A 387 11.48 -5.38 8.15
C TRP A 387 10.71 -6.63 7.79
N ASP A 388 9.39 -6.57 7.92
CA ASP A 388 8.52 -7.70 7.61
C ASP A 388 8.53 -8.00 6.11
N PRO A 389 8.75 -9.26 5.73
CA PRO A 389 8.74 -9.66 4.33
C PRO A 389 7.32 -9.73 3.77
N SER A 390 7.23 -9.77 2.45
CA SER A 390 5.96 -9.84 1.72
C SER A 390 5.96 -10.98 0.71
N VAL A 391 4.76 -11.50 0.44
CA VAL A 391 4.54 -12.56 -0.54
C VAL A 391 3.53 -12.14 -1.59
N GLY A 392 3.84 -12.39 -2.87
CA GLY A 392 2.92 -12.30 -3.99
C GLY A 392 2.73 -13.68 -4.62
N ILE A 393 1.50 -14.04 -4.97
CA ILE A 393 1.17 -15.34 -5.55
C ILE A 393 0.62 -15.10 -6.96
N ALA A 394 1.26 -15.71 -7.96
CA ALA A 394 0.82 -15.63 -9.35
C ALA A 394 -0.41 -16.50 -9.62
N THR A 395 -1.02 -16.31 -10.80
CA THR A 395 -2.27 -17.01 -11.19
C THR A 395 -2.12 -18.52 -11.31
N ASP A 396 -0.91 -19.06 -11.39
CA ASP A 396 -0.62 -20.51 -11.38
C ASP A 396 -0.20 -21.04 -10.00
N GLY A 397 -0.11 -20.16 -8.98
CA GLY A 397 0.36 -20.52 -7.64
C GLY A 397 1.86 -20.29 -7.41
N THR A 398 2.62 -19.78 -8.39
CA THR A 398 4.03 -19.40 -8.20
C THR A 398 4.14 -18.34 -7.11
N VAL A 399 5.02 -18.58 -6.13
CA VAL A 399 5.25 -17.73 -4.97
C VAL A 399 6.47 -16.85 -5.20
N TYR A 400 6.29 -15.55 -5.11
CA TYR A 400 7.34 -14.54 -5.09
C TYR A 400 7.45 -13.98 -3.68
N PHE A 401 8.57 -14.22 -3.02
CA PHE A 401 8.80 -13.82 -1.64
C PHE A 401 9.87 -12.74 -1.59
N GLY A 402 9.47 -11.48 -1.32
CA GLY A 402 10.35 -10.32 -1.24
C GLY A 402 10.69 -9.96 0.20
N TYR A 403 11.97 -9.72 0.47
CA TYR A 403 12.46 -9.50 1.82
C TYR A 403 13.71 -8.63 1.85
N GLU A 404 13.97 -8.04 3.01
CA GLU A 404 15.27 -7.55 3.40
C GLU A 404 16.09 -8.71 3.97
N ASP A 405 17.23 -9.02 3.39
CA ASP A 405 18.16 -9.98 4.03
C ASP A 405 18.93 -9.30 5.14
N GLY A 406 19.46 -10.04 6.10
CA GLY A 406 20.18 -9.47 7.26
C GLY A 406 21.42 -8.63 6.92
N ASP A 407 21.80 -8.57 5.63
CA ASP A 407 22.81 -7.65 5.11
C ASP A 407 22.22 -6.30 4.60
N GLY A 408 20.90 -6.10 4.74
CA GLY A 408 20.18 -4.90 4.31
C GLY A 408 19.70 -4.92 2.87
N HIS A 409 20.08 -5.92 2.06
CA HIS A 409 19.81 -5.97 0.63
C HIS A 409 18.39 -6.46 0.29
N PRO A 410 17.74 -5.89 -0.75
CA PRO A 410 16.45 -6.36 -1.25
C PRO A 410 16.61 -7.66 -2.04
N LYS A 411 16.05 -8.75 -1.54
CA LYS A 411 16.07 -10.03 -2.25
C LYS A 411 14.67 -10.54 -2.54
N VAL A 412 14.55 -11.25 -3.66
CA VAL A 412 13.33 -11.99 -4.01
C VAL A 412 13.68 -13.45 -4.17
N ALA A 413 12.98 -14.32 -3.44
CA ALA A 413 13.03 -15.76 -3.61
C ALA A 413 11.77 -16.23 -4.35
N VAL A 414 11.92 -17.16 -5.30
CA VAL A 414 10.82 -17.67 -6.13
C VAL A 414 10.67 -19.17 -5.92
N SER A 415 9.44 -19.60 -5.61
CA SER A 415 9.09 -21.01 -5.42
C SER A 415 7.90 -21.40 -6.28
N LEU A 416 7.96 -22.57 -6.88
CA LEU A 416 6.92 -23.17 -7.71
C LEU A 416 6.09 -24.22 -6.96
N ASP A 417 6.41 -24.48 -5.69
CA ASP A 417 5.87 -25.58 -4.87
C ASP A 417 5.60 -25.14 -3.41
N SER A 418 5.07 -23.93 -3.26
CA SER A 418 4.65 -23.36 -1.96
C SER A 418 5.78 -23.30 -0.90
N GLY A 419 7.03 -23.10 -1.35
CA GLY A 419 8.20 -22.94 -0.51
C GLY A 419 8.92 -24.23 -0.14
N ASP A 420 8.57 -25.38 -0.75
CA ASP A 420 9.31 -26.62 -0.57
C ASP A 420 10.69 -26.55 -1.24
N THR A 421 10.76 -25.91 -2.42
CA THR A 421 12.02 -25.60 -3.11
C THR A 421 12.01 -24.17 -3.66
N TRP A 422 13.20 -23.64 -3.93
CA TRP A 422 13.40 -22.29 -4.40
C TRP A 422 14.15 -22.30 -5.73
N ALA A 423 13.50 -21.81 -6.78
CA ALA A 423 14.05 -21.74 -8.13
C ALA A 423 15.08 -20.63 -8.29
N TYR A 424 14.80 -19.45 -7.71
CA TYR A 424 15.65 -18.26 -7.77
C TYR A 424 15.71 -17.58 -6.42
N ILE A 425 16.85 -16.93 -6.12
CA ILE A 425 17.04 -15.95 -5.04
C ILE A 425 17.89 -14.83 -5.65
N VAL A 426 17.31 -13.66 -5.85
CA VAL A 426 17.92 -12.57 -6.63
C VAL A 426 17.94 -11.29 -5.80
N ASP A 427 19.10 -10.61 -5.75
CA ASP A 427 19.23 -9.24 -5.26
C ASP A 427 18.76 -8.27 -6.35
N VAL A 428 17.71 -7.51 -6.08
CA VAL A 428 17.11 -6.57 -7.03
C VAL A 428 17.54 -5.12 -6.81
N GLY A 429 18.41 -4.86 -5.82
CA GLY A 429 18.94 -3.54 -5.49
C GLY A 429 20.25 -3.18 -6.18
N THR A 430 20.92 -4.17 -6.77
CA THR A 430 22.28 -4.00 -7.35
C THR A 430 22.35 -2.93 -8.42
N GLN A 431 21.31 -2.76 -9.25
CA GLN A 431 21.24 -1.75 -10.30
C GLN A 431 21.43 -0.33 -9.77
N PHE A 432 20.99 -0.06 -8.54
CA PHE A 432 21.07 1.25 -7.88
C PHE A 432 22.09 1.30 -6.74
N GLY A 433 22.81 0.21 -6.48
CA GLY A 433 23.78 0.12 -5.39
C GLY A 433 23.14 0.27 -4.00
N LEU A 434 21.92 -0.26 -3.84
CA LEU A 434 21.22 -0.17 -2.56
C LEU A 434 21.89 -1.00 -1.50
N GLN A 435 21.97 -0.44 -0.29
CA GLN A 435 22.63 -1.05 0.87
C GLN A 435 21.66 -1.32 2.03
N ASN A 436 20.52 -0.64 2.04
CA ASN A 436 19.45 -0.88 3.00
C ASN A 436 18.11 -0.67 2.33
N ILE A 437 17.13 -1.46 2.75
CA ILE A 437 15.73 -1.27 2.38
C ILE A 437 14.82 -1.27 3.60
N ALA A 438 13.58 -0.79 3.38
CA ALA A 438 12.49 -0.89 4.35
C ALA A 438 11.18 -1.21 3.62
N PHE A 439 10.26 -1.84 4.34
CA PHE A 439 8.86 -2.03 3.94
C PHE A 439 8.67 -2.85 2.65
N PRO A 440 9.11 -4.10 2.61
CA PRO A 440 8.88 -5.00 1.49
C PRO A 440 7.40 -5.18 1.16
N ALA A 441 7.01 -5.04 -0.13
CA ALA A 441 5.65 -5.29 -0.60
C ALA A 441 5.68 -5.96 -1.98
N VAL A 442 5.07 -7.14 -2.12
CA VAL A 442 5.11 -7.96 -3.34
C VAL A 442 3.72 -8.17 -3.90
N VAL A 443 3.61 -8.03 -5.23
CA VAL A 443 2.44 -8.43 -6.00
C VAL A 443 2.86 -9.32 -7.16
N ALA A 444 1.99 -10.23 -7.57
CA ALA A 444 2.19 -11.08 -8.75
C ALA A 444 0.92 -11.11 -9.60
N GLY A 445 1.08 -11.45 -10.86
CA GLY A 445 0.00 -11.55 -11.83
C GLY A 445 0.09 -12.84 -12.64
N ASP A 446 0.44 -12.76 -13.93
CA ASP A 446 0.71 -13.93 -14.76
C ASP A 446 1.85 -14.76 -14.16
N PRO A 447 1.97 -16.06 -14.50
CA PRO A 447 2.95 -16.97 -13.89
C PRO A 447 4.41 -16.47 -13.92
N ASP A 448 4.76 -15.74 -14.98
CA ASP A 448 6.10 -15.19 -15.21
C ASP A 448 6.28 -13.75 -14.73
N ARG A 449 5.27 -13.14 -14.09
CA ARG A 449 5.23 -11.71 -13.78
C ARG A 449 4.96 -11.39 -12.33
N ALA A 450 5.83 -10.56 -11.76
CA ALA A 450 5.69 -10.03 -10.42
C ALA A 450 6.34 -8.65 -10.30
N ALA A 451 5.98 -7.93 -9.23
CA ALA A 451 6.63 -6.70 -8.83
C ALA A 451 6.91 -6.72 -7.32
N PHE A 452 8.08 -6.21 -6.95
CA PHE A 452 8.53 -6.05 -5.57
C PHE A 452 8.84 -4.58 -5.28
N ALA A 453 8.04 -3.95 -4.43
CA ALA A 453 8.20 -2.57 -4.00
C ALA A 453 8.87 -2.51 -2.61
N PHE A 454 9.74 -1.51 -2.42
CA PHE A 454 10.42 -1.25 -1.15
C PHE A 454 10.97 0.18 -1.12
N LEU A 455 11.13 0.75 0.07
CA LEU A 455 11.96 1.94 0.25
C LEU A 455 13.43 1.52 0.26
N GLY A 456 14.29 2.24 -0.45
CA GLY A 456 15.70 1.88 -0.57
C GLY A 456 16.62 3.09 -0.44
N THR A 457 17.83 2.84 0.10
CA THR A 457 18.91 3.83 0.20
C THR A 457 20.25 3.21 -0.16
N THR A 458 21.17 4.03 -0.69
CA THR A 458 22.55 3.65 -0.95
C THR A 458 23.45 3.81 0.28
N THR A 459 22.91 4.27 1.40
CA THR A 459 23.63 4.40 2.68
C THR A 459 23.61 3.03 3.37
N GLY A 460 24.81 2.52 3.69
CA GLY A 460 24.97 1.27 4.43
C GLY A 460 25.00 1.49 5.94
N GLY A 461 25.06 0.40 6.70
CA GLY A 461 25.11 0.37 8.15
C GLY A 461 23.72 0.24 8.77
N ASP A 462 23.66 0.24 10.10
CA ASP A 462 22.41 0.17 10.85
C ASP A 462 21.64 1.49 10.74
N LEU A 463 20.46 1.46 10.11
CA LEU A 463 19.55 2.58 9.91
C LEU A 463 18.20 2.41 10.63
N GLY A 464 18.05 1.38 11.46
CA GLY A 464 16.88 1.12 12.30
C GLY A 464 16.82 1.93 13.60
N GLY A 465 17.90 2.69 13.95
CA GLY A 465 17.92 3.60 15.07
C GLY A 465 17.14 4.89 14.83
N ASP A 466 17.10 5.80 15.83
CA ASP A 466 16.39 7.10 15.75
C ASP A 466 17.40 8.25 15.56
N ASP A 467 17.89 8.43 14.33
CA ASP A 467 18.78 9.54 13.96
C ASP A 467 18.26 10.30 12.73
N PRO A 468 17.58 11.43 12.93
CA PRO A 468 17.07 12.25 11.83
C PRO A 468 18.19 12.92 10.99
N ASN A 469 19.45 12.89 11.46
CA ASN A 469 20.59 13.49 10.78
C ASN A 469 21.49 12.46 10.08
N ALA A 470 21.15 11.18 10.13
CA ALA A 470 21.83 10.16 9.35
C ALA A 470 21.84 10.54 7.86
N PRO A 471 22.92 10.27 7.11
CA PRO A 471 23.04 10.71 5.71
C PRO A 471 22.14 9.93 4.73
N ALA A 472 21.27 9.09 5.22
CA ALA A 472 20.39 8.26 4.41
C ALA A 472 19.30 9.08 3.71
N VAL A 473 19.10 8.79 2.43
CA VAL A 473 18.01 9.33 1.59
C VAL A 473 17.29 8.15 1.00
N TRP A 474 16.02 8.03 1.34
CA TRP A 474 15.18 6.90 0.95
C TRP A 474 14.28 7.27 -0.22
N HIS A 475 14.24 6.41 -1.22
CA HIS A 475 13.34 6.49 -2.36
C HIS A 475 12.50 5.23 -2.46
N LEU A 476 11.34 5.34 -3.10
CA LEU A 476 10.54 4.17 -3.45
C LEU A 476 11.11 3.53 -4.72
N TYR A 477 11.43 2.25 -4.62
CA TYR A 477 11.83 1.41 -5.74
C TYR A 477 10.79 0.33 -6.01
N VAL A 478 10.64 -0.06 -7.27
CA VAL A 478 9.78 -1.17 -7.67
C VAL A 478 10.56 -2.01 -8.70
N ALA A 479 10.90 -3.23 -8.30
CA ALA A 479 11.53 -4.21 -9.16
C ALA A 479 10.46 -5.06 -9.87
N HIS A 480 10.64 -5.30 -11.16
CA HIS A 480 9.72 -6.10 -11.99
C HIS A 480 10.43 -7.28 -12.62
N THR A 481 9.73 -8.40 -12.69
CA THR A 481 10.14 -9.56 -13.50
C THR A 481 9.09 -9.86 -14.57
N TYR A 482 9.56 -10.39 -15.71
CA TYR A 482 8.74 -10.80 -16.86
C TYR A 482 9.15 -12.18 -17.40
N ASP A 483 9.92 -12.93 -16.59
CA ASP A 483 10.49 -14.24 -16.94
C ASP A 483 10.51 -15.23 -15.77
N GLY A 484 9.52 -15.09 -14.86
CA GLY A 484 9.36 -15.99 -13.72
C GLY A 484 10.35 -15.77 -12.59
N GLY A 485 10.95 -14.55 -12.51
CA GLY A 485 11.91 -14.19 -11.48
C GLY A 485 13.36 -14.53 -11.82
N ALA A 486 13.65 -14.98 -13.02
CA ALA A 486 15.02 -15.25 -13.46
C ALA A 486 15.82 -13.96 -13.60
N THR A 487 15.19 -12.89 -14.12
CA THR A 487 15.77 -11.54 -14.18
C THR A 487 14.82 -10.48 -13.68
N TRP A 488 15.37 -9.36 -13.21
CA TRP A 488 14.60 -8.25 -12.67
C TRP A 488 15.10 -6.93 -13.25
N VAL A 489 14.18 -5.99 -13.46
CA VAL A 489 14.44 -4.60 -13.78
C VAL A 489 13.82 -3.71 -12.72
N THR A 490 14.62 -2.82 -12.11
CA THR A 490 14.17 -1.98 -11.01
C THR A 490 13.94 -0.55 -11.48
N ALA A 491 12.79 0.02 -11.12
CA ALA A 491 12.43 1.41 -11.33
C ALA A 491 12.57 2.20 -10.03
N ASN A 492 13.13 3.41 -10.08
CA ASN A 492 12.96 4.39 -9.00
C ASN A 492 11.65 5.14 -9.26
N ALA A 493 10.65 4.96 -8.39
CA ALA A 493 9.33 5.57 -8.52
C ALA A 493 9.26 7.02 -7.97
N THR A 494 10.29 7.46 -7.23
CA THR A 494 10.39 8.81 -6.63
C THR A 494 11.74 9.48 -6.89
N PRO A 495 12.26 9.54 -8.15
CA PRO A 495 13.65 9.94 -8.42
C PRO A 495 13.96 11.39 -8.04
N GLY A 496 12.97 12.26 -8.04
CA GLY A 496 13.12 13.69 -7.70
C GLY A 496 12.50 14.09 -6.36
N ASP A 497 11.89 13.14 -5.65
CA ASP A 497 11.12 13.39 -4.43
C ASP A 497 11.36 12.24 -3.43
N PRO A 498 12.34 12.34 -2.53
CA PRO A 498 12.65 11.28 -1.59
C PRO A 498 11.51 11.11 -0.57
N VAL A 499 11.27 9.85 -0.18
CA VAL A 499 10.22 9.51 0.80
C VAL A 499 10.64 9.81 2.24
N GLN A 500 11.95 9.70 2.55
CA GLN A 500 12.45 9.95 3.91
C GLN A 500 13.91 10.41 3.84
N ARG A 501 14.34 11.19 4.85
CA ARG A 501 15.74 11.52 5.14
C ARG A 501 16.05 11.17 6.57
N GLY A 502 17.29 10.73 6.83
CA GLY A 502 17.67 10.17 8.13
C GLY A 502 17.33 8.68 8.24
N THR A 503 17.25 8.15 9.44
CA THR A 503 16.88 6.75 9.68
C THR A 503 15.37 6.52 9.55
N ILE A 504 14.97 5.25 9.45
CA ILE A 504 13.59 4.80 9.65
C ILE A 504 13.63 3.90 10.88
N CYS A 505 13.15 4.41 12.01
CA CYS A 505 13.31 3.71 13.29
C CYS A 505 12.34 2.53 13.40
N SER A 506 12.88 1.34 13.63
CA SER A 506 12.18 0.06 13.82
C SER A 506 11.96 -0.34 15.29
N SER A 507 12.49 0.43 16.24
CA SER A 507 12.49 0.09 17.67
C SER A 507 11.16 0.38 18.40
N GLY A 508 10.05 0.43 17.68
CA GLY A 508 8.70 0.59 18.21
C GLY A 508 8.52 1.85 19.05
N THR A 509 7.95 1.72 20.23
CA THR A 509 7.66 2.85 21.14
C THR A 509 8.89 3.52 21.75
N THR A 510 10.08 3.01 21.52
CA THR A 510 11.34 3.65 21.97
C THR A 510 11.89 4.63 20.95
N CYS A 511 11.35 4.66 19.74
CA CYS A 511 11.67 5.64 18.70
C CYS A 511 11.17 7.04 19.05
N GLY A 512 11.89 8.05 18.54
CA GLY A 512 11.53 9.47 18.65
C GLY A 512 10.93 10.00 17.35
N THR A 513 11.75 10.70 16.58
CA THR A 513 11.30 11.53 15.45
C THR A 513 11.30 10.84 14.09
N THR A 514 11.94 9.67 13.96
CA THR A 514 12.09 8.96 12.67
C THR A 514 11.22 7.71 12.54
N ARG A 515 10.16 7.61 13.36
CA ARG A 515 9.13 6.56 13.26
C ARG A 515 7.83 7.05 12.60
N ASN A 516 7.88 8.13 11.89
CA ASN A 516 6.72 8.71 11.23
C ASN A 516 6.09 7.79 10.16
N LEU A 517 6.87 6.91 9.53
CA LEU A 517 6.38 5.97 8.51
C LEU A 517 5.83 4.67 9.11
N LEU A 518 6.10 4.39 10.38
CA LEU A 518 5.77 3.17 11.14
C LEU A 518 6.46 1.93 10.54
N ASP A 519 5.75 0.81 10.26
CA ASP A 519 6.38 -0.50 10.09
C ASP A 519 6.26 -1.12 8.70
N PHE A 520 5.29 -0.70 7.87
CA PHE A 520 5.10 -1.28 6.53
C PHE A 520 4.47 -0.32 5.51
N MET A 521 4.46 -0.73 4.27
CA MET A 521 3.66 -0.22 3.16
C MET A 521 3.04 -1.41 2.42
N ASP A 522 2.15 -1.15 1.47
CA ASP A 522 1.48 -2.22 0.73
C ASP A 522 1.46 -1.97 -0.78
N ALA A 523 1.30 -3.03 -1.54
CA ALA A 523 1.18 -2.98 -2.98
C ALA A 523 0.01 -3.85 -3.46
N VAL A 524 -0.67 -3.39 -4.50
CA VAL A 524 -1.74 -4.10 -5.19
C VAL A 524 -1.64 -3.89 -6.70
N THR A 525 -2.43 -4.65 -7.45
CA THR A 525 -2.58 -4.48 -8.88
C THR A 525 -3.99 -4.01 -9.22
N ASP A 526 -4.14 -3.23 -10.27
CA ASP A 526 -5.47 -2.99 -10.83
C ASP A 526 -5.85 -4.10 -11.85
N ALA A 527 -7.10 -4.06 -12.33
CA ALA A 527 -7.63 -5.05 -13.28
C ALA A 527 -6.85 -5.14 -14.61
N ARG A 528 -5.91 -4.22 -14.87
CA ARG A 528 -5.03 -4.22 -16.04
C ARG A 528 -3.60 -4.62 -15.70
N GLY A 529 -3.35 -5.08 -14.49
CA GLY A 529 -2.03 -5.48 -14.05
C GLY A 529 -1.06 -4.31 -13.79
N ARG A 530 -1.54 -3.07 -13.70
CA ARG A 530 -0.70 -1.95 -13.27
C ARG A 530 -0.47 -2.05 -11.78
N VAL A 531 0.78 -1.86 -11.36
CA VAL A 531 1.18 -1.89 -9.96
C VAL A 531 0.86 -0.55 -9.30
N LEU A 532 0.23 -0.61 -8.13
CA LEU A 532 -0.01 0.51 -7.24
C LEU A 532 0.66 0.23 -5.90
N VAL A 533 1.45 1.18 -5.42
CA VAL A 533 2.11 1.11 -4.12
C VAL A 533 1.55 2.22 -3.24
N GLY A 534 0.94 1.84 -2.12
CA GLY A 534 0.51 2.79 -1.09
C GLY A 534 1.61 2.96 -0.06
N TYR A 535 2.11 4.16 0.09
CA TYR A 535 3.17 4.47 1.04
C TYR A 535 2.90 5.78 1.78
N ALA A 536 3.53 5.95 2.92
CA ALA A 536 3.57 7.21 3.64
C ALA A 536 4.75 8.05 3.17
N ASP A 537 4.52 9.29 2.77
CA ASP A 537 5.59 10.22 2.43
C ASP A 537 5.99 11.02 3.67
N GLY A 538 7.21 10.76 4.14
CA GLY A 538 7.84 11.41 5.29
C GLY A 538 8.59 12.69 4.96
N CYS A 539 8.76 13.02 3.69
CA CYS A 539 9.70 14.05 3.24
C CYS A 539 9.05 15.09 2.33
N VAL A 540 8.08 15.85 2.85
CA VAL A 540 7.35 16.87 2.08
C VAL A 540 7.97 18.26 2.19
N GLY A 541 7.63 19.14 1.24
CA GLY A 541 8.04 20.54 1.24
C GLY A 541 9.55 20.77 1.15
N GLY A 542 10.16 21.45 2.14
CA GLY A 542 11.59 21.74 2.14
C GLY A 542 12.49 20.51 2.22
N CYS A 543 12.00 19.41 2.79
CA CYS A 543 12.70 18.13 2.84
C CYS A 543 12.96 17.57 1.44
N ALA A 544 11.97 17.61 0.56
CA ALA A 544 12.08 17.12 -0.82
C ALA A 544 13.25 17.78 -1.57
N THR A 545 13.52 19.04 -1.30
CA THR A 545 14.58 19.84 -1.95
C THR A 545 15.93 19.87 -1.19
N GLY A 546 16.14 18.97 -0.23
CA GLY A 546 17.41 18.80 0.48
C GLY A 546 17.45 19.35 1.90
N GLY A 547 16.31 19.83 2.44
CA GLY A 547 16.15 20.18 3.85
C GLY A 547 16.12 18.97 4.78
N THR A 548 15.99 19.22 6.08
CA THR A 548 15.80 18.18 7.10
C THR A 548 14.50 17.41 6.88
N ASN A 549 14.43 16.20 7.40
CA ASN A 549 13.22 15.39 7.37
C ASN A 549 12.01 16.18 7.92
N SER A 550 10.88 16.12 7.22
CA SER A 550 9.66 16.83 7.66
C SER A 550 8.93 16.11 8.80
N GLY A 551 9.22 14.82 9.01
CA GLY A 551 8.56 13.99 10.02
C GLY A 551 7.06 13.81 9.76
N THR A 552 6.64 13.99 8.51
CA THR A 552 5.25 13.77 8.07
C THR A 552 5.00 12.29 7.78
N ALA A 553 3.76 11.93 7.55
CA ALA A 553 3.33 10.64 7.01
C ALA A 553 2.14 10.92 6.09
N LEU A 554 2.42 11.48 4.91
CA LEU A 554 1.38 11.85 3.95
C LEU A 554 1.01 10.64 3.09
N ALA A 555 -0.28 10.31 3.06
CA ALA A 555 -0.79 9.25 2.20
C ALA A 555 -0.42 9.50 0.74
N THR A 556 0.24 8.55 0.12
CA THR A 556 0.67 8.66 -1.28
C THR A 556 0.49 7.33 -1.99
N ILE A 557 0.07 7.37 -3.25
CA ILE A 557 0.00 6.22 -4.13
C ILE A 557 0.95 6.43 -5.30
N ALA A 558 1.98 5.58 -5.41
CA ALA A 558 2.74 5.43 -6.65
C ALA A 558 1.99 4.45 -7.55
N ARG A 559 1.50 4.93 -8.69
CA ARG A 559 0.77 4.11 -9.66
C ARG A 559 1.59 3.98 -10.94
N GLN A 560 1.73 2.78 -11.44
CA GLN A 560 2.37 2.53 -12.72
C GLN A 560 1.66 3.30 -13.83
N SER A 561 2.38 4.18 -14.52
CA SER A 561 1.85 5.07 -15.55
C SER A 561 2.15 4.57 -16.97
N SER A 562 3.20 3.77 -17.15
CA SER A 562 3.55 3.15 -18.44
C SER A 562 4.47 1.95 -18.24
N GLY A 563 4.72 1.20 -19.29
CA GLY A 563 5.52 -0.01 -19.29
C GLY A 563 4.69 -1.29 -19.11
N LYS A 564 5.35 -2.44 -19.17
CA LYS A 564 4.72 -3.74 -18.98
C LYS A 564 4.20 -3.87 -17.56
N GLY A 565 2.97 -4.34 -17.42
CA GLY A 565 2.34 -4.68 -16.15
C GLY A 565 2.56 -6.14 -15.74
N VAL A 566 1.86 -6.56 -14.71
CA VAL A 566 1.89 -7.97 -14.28
C VAL A 566 0.92 -8.87 -15.05
N TYR A 567 0.09 -8.30 -15.97
CA TYR A 567 -0.77 -9.05 -16.89
C TYR A 567 -0.38 -8.72 -18.34
N ALA A 568 0.15 -9.72 -19.05
CA ALA A 568 0.68 -9.57 -20.41
C ALA A 568 -0.34 -9.09 -21.44
N GLU A 569 -1.60 -9.45 -21.28
CA GLU A 569 -2.68 -9.09 -22.20
C GLU A 569 -2.93 -7.57 -22.26
N TYR A 570 -2.51 -6.81 -21.23
CA TYR A 570 -2.67 -5.36 -21.16
C TYR A 570 -1.40 -4.57 -21.48
N ASP A 571 -0.32 -5.24 -21.86
CA ASP A 571 0.92 -4.55 -22.23
C ASP A 571 0.69 -3.65 -23.43
N LEU A 572 0.94 -2.37 -23.24
CA LEU A 572 0.98 -1.39 -24.32
C LEU A 572 2.44 -1.13 -24.69
N PRO A 573 2.76 -0.96 -25.99
CA PRO A 573 4.05 -0.42 -26.37
C PRO A 573 4.31 0.91 -25.62
N LEU A 574 5.48 1.03 -24.99
CA LEU A 574 5.87 2.20 -24.19
C LEU A 574 5.77 3.53 -24.93
N ASP A 575 5.88 3.47 -26.25
CA ASP A 575 5.98 4.62 -27.13
C ASP A 575 4.64 5.03 -27.78
N LEU A 576 3.51 4.34 -27.47
CA LEU A 576 2.20 4.81 -27.92
C LEU A 576 1.78 6.05 -27.13
N PRO A 577 1.10 7.03 -27.77
CA PRO A 577 0.64 8.21 -27.05
C PRO A 577 -0.45 7.86 -26.03
N ALA A 578 -0.51 8.62 -24.95
CA ALA A 578 -1.59 8.52 -23.96
C ALA A 578 -2.95 8.91 -24.55
N ALA A 579 -4.03 8.62 -23.84
CA ALA A 579 -5.39 9.00 -24.25
C ALA A 579 -5.62 10.51 -24.11
N PRO A 580 -6.13 11.23 -25.15
CA PRO A 580 -6.51 12.63 -25.01
C PRO A 580 -7.77 12.79 -24.16
N LEU A 581 -7.83 13.82 -23.32
CA LEU A 581 -9.06 14.23 -22.63
C LEU A 581 -9.99 14.89 -23.63
N VAL A 582 -11.20 14.34 -23.80
CA VAL A 582 -12.18 14.78 -24.81
C VAL A 582 -13.40 15.38 -24.13
N GLU A 583 -13.85 16.53 -24.62
CA GLU A 583 -15.11 17.15 -24.27
C GLU A 583 -16.00 17.25 -25.50
N ALA A 584 -17.32 17.15 -25.32
CA ALA A 584 -18.30 17.24 -26.38
C ALA A 584 -19.47 18.12 -25.98
N SER A 585 -19.78 19.11 -26.80
CA SER A 585 -20.99 19.93 -26.66
C SER A 585 -21.80 19.89 -27.95
N GLN A 586 -23.13 20.13 -27.90
CA GLN A 586 -23.97 20.16 -29.06
C GLN A 586 -24.78 21.45 -29.09
N ALA A 587 -24.78 22.13 -30.25
CA ALA A 587 -25.62 23.27 -30.53
C ALA A 587 -26.09 23.24 -31.98
N ASN A 588 -27.35 23.54 -32.25
CA ASN A 588 -27.94 23.64 -33.59
C ASN A 588 -27.71 22.38 -34.49
N GLY A 589 -27.64 21.20 -33.88
CA GLY A 589 -27.41 19.95 -34.61
C GLY A 589 -25.97 19.63 -34.91
N VAL A 590 -25.04 20.51 -34.55
CA VAL A 590 -23.58 20.31 -34.66
C VAL A 590 -23.03 19.88 -33.31
N VAL A 591 -22.21 18.84 -33.29
CA VAL A 591 -21.42 18.41 -32.12
C VAL A 591 -20.04 18.98 -32.25
N HIS A 592 -19.65 19.80 -31.29
CA HIS A 592 -18.33 20.36 -31.15
C HIS A 592 -17.51 19.51 -30.17
N LEU A 593 -16.40 18.94 -30.66
CA LEU A 593 -15.45 18.16 -29.90
C LEU A 593 -14.18 19.00 -29.68
N THR A 594 -13.68 18.96 -28.46
CA THR A 594 -12.36 19.53 -28.11
C THR A 594 -11.56 18.50 -27.33
N TRP A 595 -10.23 18.53 -27.42
CA TRP A 595 -9.36 17.62 -26.67
C TRP A 595 -8.02 18.24 -26.35
N SER A 596 -7.41 17.72 -25.25
CA SER A 596 -6.06 18.07 -24.84
C SER A 596 -4.99 17.31 -25.63
N THR A 597 -3.79 17.87 -25.72
CA THR A 597 -2.62 17.09 -26.17
C THR A 597 -2.26 16.09 -25.07
N PRO A 598 -2.29 14.77 -25.33
CA PRO A 598 -1.84 13.79 -24.36
C PRO A 598 -0.32 13.65 -24.32
N ASP A 599 0.22 12.93 -23.33
CA ASP A 599 1.64 12.56 -23.29
C ASP A 599 1.99 11.70 -24.52
N ASP A 600 3.07 12.07 -25.21
CA ASP A 600 3.58 11.37 -26.41
C ASP A 600 4.54 10.22 -26.06
N HIS A 601 4.86 10.05 -24.77
CA HIS A 601 5.82 9.06 -24.24
C HIS A 601 7.18 9.09 -24.96
N GLY A 602 7.58 10.27 -25.46
CA GLY A 602 8.85 10.48 -26.16
C GLY A 602 8.80 10.21 -27.66
N THR A 603 7.64 9.85 -28.22
CA THR A 603 7.43 9.69 -29.66
C THR A 603 6.37 10.68 -30.14
N PRO A 604 6.75 11.71 -30.96
CA PRO A 604 5.86 12.82 -31.29
C PRO A 604 4.52 12.38 -31.88
N ILE A 605 3.44 13.03 -31.45
CA ILE A 605 2.10 12.84 -31.98
C ILE A 605 2.06 13.33 -33.44
N LEU A 606 1.54 12.50 -34.34
CA LEU A 606 1.35 12.81 -35.75
C LEU A 606 -0.06 13.32 -36.05
N GLY A 607 -1.02 13.03 -35.21
CA GLY A 607 -2.41 13.43 -35.40
C GLY A 607 -3.40 12.72 -34.48
N TYR A 608 -4.69 12.91 -34.79
CA TYR A 608 -5.79 12.33 -34.01
C TYR A 608 -6.81 11.67 -34.91
N ARG A 609 -7.43 10.59 -34.43
CA ARG A 609 -8.55 9.89 -35.05
C ARG A 609 -9.81 10.09 -34.24
N ILE A 610 -10.84 10.64 -34.89
CA ILE A 610 -12.13 10.91 -34.32
C ILE A 610 -13.10 9.83 -34.77
N SER A 611 -13.82 9.20 -33.85
CA SER A 611 -14.80 8.18 -34.12
C SER A 611 -16.10 8.46 -33.36
N ARG A 612 -17.21 8.03 -33.91
CA ARG A 612 -18.54 8.05 -33.25
C ARG A 612 -19.21 6.70 -33.36
N ARG A 613 -20.15 6.43 -32.46
CA ARG A 613 -21.08 5.28 -32.55
C ARG A 613 -22.47 5.67 -32.12
N PRO A 614 -23.55 5.11 -32.71
CA PRO A 614 -24.89 5.19 -32.16
C PRO A 614 -25.00 4.32 -30.90
N ALA A 615 -26.03 4.55 -30.07
CA ALA A 615 -26.28 3.72 -28.89
C ALA A 615 -26.34 2.23 -29.25
N GLY A 616 -25.58 1.40 -28.60
CA GLY A 616 -25.44 -0.05 -28.86
C GLY A 616 -24.75 -0.43 -30.16
N GLY A 617 -24.23 0.53 -30.94
CA GLY A 617 -23.50 0.31 -32.19
C GLY A 617 -21.96 0.22 -31.99
N VAL A 618 -21.27 0.01 -33.11
CA VAL A 618 -19.78 0.00 -33.16
C VAL A 618 -19.25 1.39 -33.52
N PHE A 619 -18.00 1.68 -33.07
CA PHE A 619 -17.34 2.93 -33.47
C PHE A 619 -16.92 2.94 -34.92
N GLU A 620 -17.30 4.00 -35.63
CA GLU A 620 -16.88 4.31 -36.98
C GLU A 620 -15.98 5.56 -36.95
N GLN A 621 -14.82 5.49 -37.60
CA GLN A 621 -13.96 6.65 -37.76
C GLN A 621 -14.61 7.64 -38.71
N ILE A 622 -14.78 8.89 -38.25
CA ILE A 622 -15.42 9.97 -39.03
C ILE A 622 -14.40 11.00 -39.54
N ALA A 623 -13.26 11.11 -38.86
CA ALA A 623 -12.19 12.04 -39.28
C ALA A 623 -10.81 11.59 -38.80
N GLY A 624 -9.78 12.12 -39.48
CA GLY A 624 -8.39 12.13 -39.04
C GLY A 624 -7.84 13.55 -39.22
N VAL A 625 -7.19 14.09 -38.18
CA VAL A 625 -6.66 15.46 -38.19
C VAL A 625 -5.19 15.47 -37.76
N GLY A 626 -4.45 16.53 -38.08
CA GLY A 626 -3.03 16.67 -37.75
C GLY A 626 -2.79 16.95 -36.24
N ALA A 627 -1.52 16.88 -35.82
CA ALA A 627 -1.07 17.02 -34.43
C ALA A 627 -1.50 18.34 -33.77
N ASP A 628 -1.53 19.41 -34.52
CA ASP A 628 -1.86 20.76 -34.02
C ASP A 628 -3.38 21.02 -33.94
N THR A 629 -4.21 20.05 -34.32
CA THR A 629 -5.66 20.20 -34.32
C THR A 629 -6.24 19.59 -33.05
N HIS A 630 -6.92 20.41 -32.25
CA HIS A 630 -7.50 20.00 -30.97
C HIS A 630 -9.01 20.22 -30.89
N SER A 631 -9.67 20.38 -32.05
CA SER A 631 -11.13 20.46 -32.15
C SER A 631 -11.64 19.87 -33.45
N TYR A 632 -12.90 19.43 -33.44
CA TYR A 632 -13.60 18.93 -34.64
C TYR A 632 -15.11 19.12 -34.49
N ASP A 633 -15.75 19.58 -35.56
CA ASP A 633 -17.18 19.74 -35.64
C ASP A 633 -17.82 18.60 -36.48
N ASP A 634 -18.70 17.84 -35.86
CA ASP A 634 -19.48 16.80 -36.52
C ASP A 634 -20.93 17.24 -36.66
N THR A 635 -21.53 16.91 -37.84
CA THR A 635 -22.98 17.06 -38.06
C THR A 635 -23.59 15.66 -38.20
N PRO A 636 -23.90 14.99 -37.05
CA PRO A 636 -24.41 13.64 -37.10
C PRO A 636 -25.84 13.58 -37.67
N PRO A 637 -26.28 12.44 -38.23
CA PRO A 637 -27.65 12.25 -38.66
C PRO A 637 -28.66 12.56 -37.54
N SER A 638 -29.71 13.32 -37.89
CA SER A 638 -30.75 13.72 -36.95
C SER A 638 -31.51 12.51 -36.38
N GLY A 639 -31.96 12.59 -35.13
CA GLY A 639 -32.80 11.58 -34.49
C GLY A 639 -32.05 10.41 -33.84
N THR A 640 -30.72 10.41 -33.88
CA THR A 640 -29.89 9.40 -33.23
C THR A 640 -28.90 10.07 -32.28
N THR A 641 -28.79 9.54 -31.05
CA THR A 641 -27.76 9.97 -30.10
C THR A 641 -26.48 9.22 -30.40
N TYR A 642 -25.35 9.96 -30.46
CA TYR A 642 -24.02 9.41 -30.70
C TYR A 642 -23.12 9.63 -29.50
N THR A 643 -22.21 8.70 -29.35
CA THR A 643 -21.06 8.79 -28.41
C THR A 643 -19.81 8.94 -29.25
N TYR A 644 -18.86 9.75 -28.77
CA TYR A 644 -17.61 10.09 -29.48
C TYR A 644 -16.41 9.61 -28.70
N ARG A 645 -15.32 9.35 -29.43
CA ARG A 645 -13.98 9.15 -28.88
C ARG A 645 -12.94 9.75 -29.83
N VAL A 646 -11.83 10.19 -29.22
CA VAL A 646 -10.65 10.65 -29.95
C VAL A 646 -9.45 9.84 -29.48
N LYS A 647 -8.59 9.45 -30.42
CA LYS A 647 -7.35 8.73 -30.14
C LYS A 647 -6.20 9.48 -30.77
N ALA A 648 -5.07 9.63 -30.04
CA ALA A 648 -3.85 10.17 -30.59
C ALA A 648 -3.09 9.09 -31.37
N VAL A 649 -2.32 9.49 -32.38
CA VAL A 649 -1.55 8.60 -33.26
C VAL A 649 -0.13 9.14 -33.36
N ASN A 650 0.87 8.27 -33.23
CA ASN A 650 2.27 8.56 -33.52
C ASN A 650 2.85 7.51 -34.49
N SER A 651 4.17 7.51 -34.70
CA SER A 651 4.83 6.55 -35.60
C SER A 651 4.76 5.10 -35.13
N MET A 652 4.53 4.88 -33.85
CA MET A 652 4.41 3.53 -33.25
C MET A 652 2.99 2.96 -33.36
N GLY A 653 1.99 3.85 -33.54
CA GLY A 653 0.61 3.42 -33.71
C GLY A 653 -0.42 4.36 -33.08
N GLU A 654 -1.60 3.80 -32.89
CA GLU A 654 -2.76 4.47 -32.30
C GLU A 654 -2.81 4.19 -30.80
N GLY A 655 -2.80 5.24 -29.98
CA GLY A 655 -2.94 5.16 -28.52
C GLY A 655 -4.36 4.79 -28.08
N PRO A 656 -4.58 4.58 -26.80
CA PRO A 656 -5.89 4.30 -26.24
C PRO A 656 -6.83 5.50 -26.43
N ALA A 657 -8.16 5.22 -26.42
CA ALA A 657 -9.14 6.27 -26.26
C ALA A 657 -9.40 6.48 -24.77
N CYS A 658 -9.63 7.74 -24.42
CA CYS A 658 -10.22 8.09 -23.15
C CYS A 658 -11.68 7.66 -23.03
N LYS A 659 -12.32 8.06 -21.96
CA LYS A 659 -13.76 7.88 -21.75
C LYS A 659 -14.54 8.36 -22.97
N GLU A 660 -15.52 7.56 -23.39
CA GLU A 660 -16.47 7.95 -24.41
C GLU A 660 -17.29 9.15 -23.93
N VAL A 661 -17.45 10.15 -24.78
CA VAL A 661 -18.21 11.35 -24.45
C VAL A 661 -19.50 11.41 -25.26
N ALA A 662 -20.61 11.59 -24.58
CA ALA A 662 -21.86 11.99 -25.22
C ALA A 662 -21.92 13.53 -25.20
N PRO A 663 -22.36 14.18 -26.32
CA PRO A 663 -22.46 15.62 -26.34
C PRO A 663 -23.48 16.10 -25.31
N THR A 664 -23.11 17.00 -24.45
CA THR A 664 -24.04 17.72 -23.59
C THR A 664 -24.74 18.78 -24.44
N GLN A 665 -26.04 18.75 -24.45
CA GLN A 665 -26.79 19.81 -25.12
C GLN A 665 -26.58 21.10 -24.32
N ALA A 666 -26.01 22.11 -24.93
CA ALA A 666 -25.95 23.43 -24.30
C ALA A 666 -27.35 23.87 -23.95
N ALA A 667 -27.60 24.16 -22.68
CA ALA A 667 -28.90 24.70 -22.27
C ALA A 667 -29.17 25.99 -23.07
N PRO A 668 -30.41 26.20 -23.55
CA PRO A 668 -30.74 27.46 -24.23
C PRO A 668 -30.31 28.63 -23.34
N ALA A 669 -29.64 29.61 -23.90
CA ALA A 669 -29.12 30.79 -23.16
C ALA A 669 -30.20 31.55 -22.37
N THR A 670 -31.47 31.36 -22.68
CA THR A 670 -32.64 31.94 -22.00
C THR A 670 -32.96 31.32 -20.64
N LEU A 671 -32.47 30.10 -20.33
CA LEU A 671 -32.75 29.43 -19.04
C LEU A 671 -31.92 29.95 -17.87
N THR A 672 -30.80 30.61 -18.12
CA THR A 672 -29.94 31.13 -17.05
C THR A 672 -30.41 32.48 -16.50
N CYS A 673 -31.29 33.20 -17.22
CA CYS A 673 -31.70 34.56 -16.89
C CYS A 673 -32.83 34.65 -15.85
N ALA A 674 -33.56 33.59 -15.60
CA ALA A 674 -34.68 33.58 -14.64
C ALA A 674 -34.66 32.25 -13.85
N ALA A 675 -35.08 32.33 -12.58
CA ALA A 675 -35.25 31.11 -11.78
C ALA A 675 -36.30 30.18 -12.42
N PRO A 676 -36.08 28.84 -12.39
CA PRO A 676 -35.02 28.13 -11.68
C PRO A 676 -33.62 28.22 -12.31
N GLY A 677 -33.49 28.60 -13.58
CA GLY A 677 -32.23 28.68 -14.30
C GLY A 677 -31.72 27.31 -14.82
N THR A 678 -30.40 27.18 -14.98
CA THR A 678 -29.78 25.94 -15.45
C THR A 678 -29.71 24.95 -14.31
N GLN A 679 -30.24 23.73 -14.50
CA GLN A 679 -30.11 22.63 -13.53
C GLN A 679 -28.66 22.13 -13.53
N VAL A 680 -28.00 22.17 -12.36
CA VAL A 680 -26.59 21.84 -12.20
C VAL A 680 -26.36 20.51 -11.49
N ALA A 681 -27.32 20.08 -10.65
CA ALA A 681 -27.23 18.82 -9.94
C ALA A 681 -28.62 18.22 -9.69
N THR A 682 -28.69 16.91 -9.56
CA THR A 682 -29.90 16.14 -9.20
C THR A 682 -29.59 15.13 -8.13
N ASP A 683 -30.61 14.69 -7.42
CA ASP A 683 -30.61 13.60 -6.47
C ASP A 683 -31.83 12.70 -6.66
N PRO A 684 -31.76 11.38 -6.35
CA PRO A 684 -32.90 10.48 -6.42
C PRO A 684 -34.02 10.93 -5.47
N ALA A 685 -35.24 11.07 -5.99
CA ALA A 685 -36.37 11.48 -5.20
C ALA A 685 -36.92 10.33 -4.34
N GLY A 686 -37.15 10.60 -3.04
CA GLY A 686 -37.80 9.67 -2.12
C GLY A 686 -36.85 8.66 -1.47
N ASP A 687 -35.56 8.88 -1.54
CA ASP A 687 -34.52 8.11 -0.82
C ASP A 687 -34.36 8.54 0.65
N VAL A 688 -34.96 9.70 1.01
CA VAL A 688 -35.07 10.18 2.39
C VAL A 688 -36.55 10.20 2.83
N PRO A 689 -36.89 9.65 4.01
CA PRO A 689 -38.28 9.52 4.45
C PRO A 689 -38.96 10.85 4.80
N VAL A 690 -38.19 11.95 4.99
CA VAL A 690 -38.71 13.29 5.32
C VAL A 690 -38.73 14.14 4.06
N ALA A 691 -39.89 14.24 3.40
CA ALA A 691 -40.06 14.95 2.13
C ALA A 691 -39.53 16.42 2.14
N ALA A 692 -39.51 17.10 3.29
CA ALA A 692 -38.95 18.44 3.41
C ALA A 692 -37.41 18.47 3.32
N LEU A 693 -36.75 17.33 3.56
CA LEU A 693 -35.28 17.19 3.53
C LEU A 693 -34.80 16.36 2.34
N ASP A 694 -35.70 15.80 1.53
CA ASP A 694 -35.48 14.98 0.32
C ASP A 694 -35.14 15.91 -0.84
N VAL A 695 -33.86 16.07 -1.15
CA VAL A 695 -33.35 16.91 -2.24
C VAL A 695 -33.67 16.27 -3.59
N LYS A 696 -34.06 17.06 -4.58
CA LYS A 696 -34.36 16.59 -5.95
C LYS A 696 -33.46 17.21 -6.99
N SER A 697 -33.24 18.51 -6.90
CA SER A 697 -32.38 19.22 -7.87
C SER A 697 -31.89 20.56 -7.34
N LEU A 698 -30.76 20.99 -7.89
CA LEU A 698 -30.17 22.32 -7.71
C LEU A 698 -30.01 22.99 -9.08
N SER A 699 -30.47 24.24 -9.18
CA SER A 699 -30.34 25.06 -10.40
C SER A 699 -29.75 26.43 -10.07
N VAL A 700 -29.12 27.07 -11.08
CA VAL A 700 -28.52 28.40 -10.98
C VAL A 700 -29.05 29.31 -12.10
N ALA A 701 -29.42 30.53 -11.75
CA ALA A 701 -29.81 31.57 -12.69
C ALA A 701 -29.04 32.87 -12.40
N GLU A 702 -28.80 33.66 -13.45
CA GLU A 702 -28.09 34.95 -13.40
C GLU A 702 -28.98 36.06 -14.03
N PRO A 703 -30.00 36.52 -13.30
CA PRO A 703 -30.93 37.52 -13.84
C PRO A 703 -30.26 38.87 -14.09
N PRO A 704 -30.89 39.79 -14.89
CA PRO A 704 -30.31 41.07 -15.27
C PRO A 704 -29.94 42.01 -14.10
N ASN A 705 -30.48 41.73 -12.89
CA ASN A 705 -30.19 42.51 -11.68
C ASN A 705 -28.80 42.24 -11.05
N GLY A 706 -27.98 41.41 -11.72
CA GLY A 706 -26.62 41.12 -11.31
C GLY A 706 -26.47 40.18 -10.12
N LYS A 707 -27.55 39.55 -9.66
CA LYS A 707 -27.51 38.55 -8.58
C LYS A 707 -27.25 37.14 -9.12
N ILE A 708 -26.71 36.31 -8.27
CA ILE A 708 -26.67 34.84 -8.50
C ILE A 708 -27.88 34.26 -7.75
N VAL A 709 -28.74 33.54 -8.44
CA VAL A 709 -29.96 32.97 -7.89
C VAL A 709 -29.86 31.42 -7.94
N PHE A 710 -29.94 30.83 -6.77
CA PHE A 710 -29.97 29.39 -6.61
C PHE A 710 -31.41 28.93 -6.39
N THR A 711 -31.83 27.90 -7.08
CA THR A 711 -33.13 27.23 -6.87
C THR A 711 -32.90 25.80 -6.43
N LEU A 712 -33.22 25.48 -5.19
CA LEU A 712 -33.20 24.14 -4.62
C LEU A 712 -34.61 23.55 -4.62
N LYS A 713 -34.78 22.36 -5.17
CA LYS A 713 -36.03 21.61 -5.13
C LYS A 713 -35.90 20.46 -4.16
N VAL A 714 -36.83 20.39 -3.20
CA VAL A 714 -37.00 19.25 -2.28
C VAL A 714 -38.37 18.61 -2.45
N GLY A 715 -38.63 17.51 -1.75
CA GLY A 715 -39.89 16.76 -1.89
C GLY A 715 -41.11 17.59 -1.60
N SER A 716 -41.19 18.28 -0.45
CA SER A 716 -42.30 19.17 -0.07
C SER A 716 -41.91 20.04 1.12
N LEU A 717 -42.35 21.27 1.13
CA LEU A 717 -42.22 22.23 2.27
C LEU A 717 -43.59 22.64 2.84
N ALA A 718 -44.62 21.88 2.60
CA ALA A 718 -45.95 22.10 3.21
C ALA A 718 -45.90 22.02 4.74
N SER A 719 -44.95 21.28 5.28
CA SER A 719 -44.59 21.25 6.69
C SER A 719 -43.11 20.91 6.84
N PHE A 720 -42.43 21.49 7.84
CA PHE A 720 -41.05 21.19 8.20
C PHE A 720 -40.82 21.42 9.69
N THR A 721 -39.82 20.72 10.24
CA THR A 721 -39.50 20.80 11.67
C THR A 721 -38.61 22.01 11.94
N PRO A 722 -38.80 22.75 13.05
CA PRO A 722 -37.83 23.75 13.52
C PRO A 722 -36.44 23.11 13.64
N GLY A 723 -35.41 23.84 13.18
CA GLY A 723 -34.06 23.30 13.11
C GLY A 723 -33.70 22.66 11.75
N SER A 724 -34.65 22.46 10.83
CA SER A 724 -34.33 22.05 9.45
C SER A 724 -33.51 23.14 8.75
N THR A 725 -32.47 22.71 8.04
CA THR A 725 -31.58 23.60 7.28
C THR A 725 -31.40 23.06 5.87
N TRP A 726 -31.53 23.92 4.86
CA TRP A 726 -31.29 23.68 3.45
C TRP A 726 -30.15 24.58 3.02
N MET A 727 -29.04 24.02 2.63
CA MET A 727 -27.78 24.73 2.38
C MET A 727 -27.25 24.41 0.99
N ILE A 728 -26.78 25.42 0.30
CA ILE A 728 -26.09 25.32 -0.97
C ILE A 728 -24.66 25.75 -0.73
N LEU A 729 -23.68 24.94 -1.14
CA LEU A 729 -22.27 25.08 -0.85
C LEU A 729 -21.43 25.01 -2.13
N TRP A 730 -20.33 25.73 -2.17
CA TRP A 730 -19.32 25.62 -3.22
C TRP A 730 -17.93 25.93 -2.65
N ASN A 731 -16.88 25.37 -3.28
CA ASN A 731 -15.51 25.65 -2.89
C ASN A 731 -15.13 27.07 -3.25
N ARG A 732 -14.27 27.69 -2.48
CA ARG A 732 -13.73 29.01 -2.80
C ARG A 732 -12.69 28.87 -3.91
N PRO A 733 -12.64 29.79 -4.90
CA PRO A 733 -11.63 29.78 -5.95
C PRO A 733 -10.19 29.94 -5.42
N THR A 734 -10.05 30.70 -4.34
CA THR A 734 -8.80 30.94 -3.61
C THR A 734 -9.04 30.64 -2.14
N PRO A 735 -8.74 29.43 -1.64
CA PRO A 735 -8.87 29.09 -0.23
C PRO A 735 -7.99 29.99 0.63
N ASP A 736 -8.54 30.49 1.73
CA ASP A 736 -7.73 31.14 2.76
C ASP A 736 -7.53 30.15 3.95
N ALA A 737 -6.60 30.49 4.84
CA ALA A 737 -6.25 29.65 5.99
C ALA A 737 -7.43 29.44 6.98
N THR A 738 -8.50 30.21 6.85
CA THR A 738 -9.61 30.20 7.81
C THR A 738 -10.84 29.49 7.28
N TYR A 739 -11.12 29.61 5.97
CA TYR A 739 -12.34 29.09 5.34
C TYR A 739 -12.01 28.47 3.98
N ASP A 740 -12.64 27.34 3.65
CA ASP A 740 -12.47 26.65 2.38
C ASP A 740 -13.72 26.62 1.49
N ARG A 741 -14.92 26.86 2.06
CA ARG A 741 -16.20 26.83 1.32
C ARG A 741 -17.06 28.06 1.63
N ASN A 742 -17.83 28.49 0.65
CA ASN A 742 -18.94 29.43 0.81
C ASN A 742 -20.27 28.68 0.90
N TYR A 743 -21.26 29.29 1.53
CA TYR A 743 -22.62 28.77 1.54
C TYR A 743 -23.68 29.87 1.50
N VAL A 744 -24.87 29.45 1.03
CA VAL A 744 -26.16 30.17 1.24
C VAL A 744 -27.19 29.16 1.76
N ALA A 745 -28.01 29.57 2.74
CA ALA A 745 -28.90 28.66 3.41
C ALA A 745 -30.25 29.26 3.78
N MET A 746 -31.30 28.43 3.77
CA MET A 746 -32.55 28.64 4.50
C MET A 746 -32.53 27.82 5.79
N ARG A 747 -32.87 28.46 6.93
CA ARG A 747 -32.95 27.74 8.23
C ARG A 747 -34.32 27.94 8.86
N ALA A 748 -34.97 26.86 9.28
CA ALA A 748 -36.22 26.90 10.03
C ALA A 748 -35.97 27.37 11.47
N THR A 749 -36.41 28.55 11.81
CA THR A 749 -36.29 29.17 13.15
C THR A 749 -37.48 28.90 14.04
N GLY A 750 -38.59 28.43 13.50
CA GLY A 750 -39.82 28.06 14.18
C GLY A 750 -40.79 27.35 13.22
N LEU A 751 -42.01 27.08 13.71
CA LEU A 751 -43.09 26.51 12.88
C LEU A 751 -43.47 27.52 11.81
N GLY A 752 -43.09 27.20 10.54
CA GLY A 752 -43.38 28.04 9.38
C GLY A 752 -42.55 29.34 9.27
N THR A 753 -41.61 29.58 10.15
CA THR A 753 -40.70 30.74 10.08
C THR A 753 -39.29 30.30 9.69
N VAL A 754 -38.68 31.07 8.77
CA VAL A 754 -37.33 30.80 8.26
C VAL A 754 -36.44 32.06 8.30
N ALA A 755 -35.13 31.81 8.36
CA ALA A 755 -34.12 32.82 8.13
C ALA A 755 -33.25 32.43 6.92
N PHE A 756 -32.89 33.43 6.09
CA PHE A 756 -31.97 33.23 4.97
C PHE A 756 -30.61 33.82 5.32
N LYS A 757 -29.56 33.01 5.24
CA LYS A 757 -28.19 33.35 5.64
C LYS A 757 -27.18 33.02 4.54
N TYR A 758 -26.07 33.77 4.53
CA TYR A 758 -24.89 33.38 3.78
C TYR A 758 -23.66 33.45 4.67
N GLY A 759 -22.61 32.72 4.34
CA GLY A 759 -21.42 32.61 5.15
C GLY A 759 -20.35 31.75 4.57
N LYS A 760 -19.41 31.37 5.44
CA LYS A 760 -18.24 30.55 5.11
C LYS A 760 -18.09 29.39 6.09
N ILE A 761 -17.53 28.29 5.59
CA ILE A 761 -17.26 27.09 6.38
C ILE A 761 -15.76 26.90 6.45
N SER A 762 -15.23 26.63 7.65
CA SER A 762 -13.80 26.33 7.86
C SER A 762 -13.59 24.86 8.23
N PRO A 763 -12.47 24.25 7.78
CA PRO A 763 -12.05 22.95 8.25
C PRO A 763 -11.75 22.95 9.77
N PRO A 764 -11.84 21.84 10.48
CA PRO A 764 -12.30 20.51 10.03
C PRO A 764 -13.83 20.35 10.09
N ASN A 765 -14.56 21.31 10.63
CA ASN A 765 -16.00 21.23 10.86
C ASN A 765 -16.80 21.70 9.64
N LEU A 766 -16.85 20.90 8.59
CA LEU A 766 -17.53 21.17 7.32
C LEU A 766 -19.05 21.40 7.47
N ASN A 767 -19.62 21.18 8.65
CA ASN A 767 -21.03 21.37 8.96
C ASN A 767 -21.29 22.60 9.85
N GLN A 768 -20.26 23.32 10.28
CA GLN A 768 -20.37 24.54 11.08
C GLN A 768 -19.89 25.75 10.27
N GLY A 769 -20.86 26.48 9.69
CA GLY A 769 -20.54 27.74 9.00
C GLY A 769 -20.62 28.94 9.91
N THR A 770 -19.79 29.93 9.65
CA THR A 770 -19.92 31.28 10.22
C THR A 770 -20.82 32.11 9.33
N ASP A 771 -21.97 32.55 9.86
CA ASP A 771 -22.86 33.48 9.17
C ASP A 771 -22.18 34.84 9.01
N LEU A 772 -22.06 35.33 7.78
CA LEU A 772 -21.53 36.65 7.46
C LEU A 772 -22.65 37.69 7.29
N GLY A 773 -23.88 37.24 7.07
CA GLY A 773 -25.01 38.13 6.93
C GLY A 773 -26.30 37.44 6.47
N ASN A 774 -27.29 38.30 6.12
CA ASN A 774 -28.57 37.81 5.60
C ASN A 774 -28.52 37.73 4.06
N ALA A 775 -29.01 36.61 3.53
CA ALA A 775 -29.31 36.46 2.11
C ALA A 775 -30.76 36.88 1.80
N THR A 776 -31.08 37.00 0.52
CA THR A 776 -32.48 37.14 0.07
C THR A 776 -32.98 35.76 -0.35
N GLY A 777 -34.18 35.39 0.06
CA GLY A 777 -34.74 34.08 -0.33
C GLY A 777 -36.27 34.05 -0.18
N SER A 778 -36.83 32.99 -0.73
CA SER A 778 -38.25 32.62 -0.62
C SER A 778 -38.39 31.11 -0.69
N PHE A 779 -39.51 30.58 -0.26
CA PHE A 779 -39.86 29.19 -0.41
C PHE A 779 -41.37 29.01 -0.69
N SER A 780 -41.74 27.86 -1.24
CA SER A 780 -43.15 27.49 -1.51
C SER A 780 -43.43 26.08 -1.01
N ALA A 781 -44.66 25.81 -0.69
CA ALA A 781 -45.12 24.54 -0.15
C ALA A 781 -44.81 23.32 -1.05
N ASP A 782 -44.66 23.56 -2.36
CA ASP A 782 -44.32 22.53 -3.36
C ASP A 782 -42.84 22.04 -3.24
N GLY A 783 -42.06 22.57 -2.30
CA GLY A 783 -40.69 22.18 -2.08
C GLY A 783 -39.66 23.04 -2.84
N THR A 784 -40.06 24.19 -3.40
CA THR A 784 -39.12 25.09 -4.07
C THR A 784 -38.55 26.11 -3.10
N ILE A 785 -37.22 26.19 -3.02
CA ILE A 785 -36.48 27.20 -2.25
C ILE A 785 -35.65 28.04 -3.23
N THR A 786 -35.83 29.34 -3.20
CA THR A 786 -35.00 30.28 -3.98
C THR A 786 -34.16 31.12 -3.07
N LEU A 787 -32.84 31.11 -3.32
CA LEU A 787 -31.86 31.90 -2.56
C LEU A 787 -31.06 32.76 -3.51
N SER A 788 -30.83 34.06 -3.16
CA SER A 788 -30.07 34.95 -4.03
C SER A 788 -28.99 35.68 -3.28
N LEU A 789 -27.85 35.83 -3.93
CA LEU A 789 -26.68 36.55 -3.47
C LEU A 789 -26.28 37.62 -4.47
N THR A 790 -25.74 38.75 -3.96
CA THR A 790 -24.96 39.66 -4.78
C THR A 790 -23.55 39.05 -5.01
N PRO A 791 -22.82 39.47 -6.07
CA PRO A 791 -21.43 39.05 -6.26
C PRO A 791 -20.55 39.28 -5.03
N ALA A 792 -20.72 40.42 -4.35
CA ALA A 792 -20.00 40.76 -3.12
C ALA A 792 -20.26 39.75 -1.95
N GLN A 793 -21.48 39.22 -1.85
CA GLN A 793 -21.82 38.19 -0.86
C GLN A 793 -21.27 36.77 -1.22
N ALA A 794 -20.85 36.59 -2.46
CA ALA A 794 -20.27 35.37 -3.00
C ALA A 794 -18.77 35.54 -3.26
N ASP A 795 -18.02 36.32 -2.43
CA ASP A 795 -16.59 36.60 -2.55
C ASP A 795 -16.17 37.36 -3.82
N GLY A 796 -17.08 38.14 -4.40
CA GLY A 796 -16.80 38.99 -5.57
C GLY A 796 -16.70 38.20 -6.90
N ILE A 797 -17.15 36.95 -6.92
CA ILE A 797 -17.14 36.14 -8.15
C ILE A 797 -18.07 36.72 -9.22
N GLY A 798 -17.62 36.64 -10.47
CA GLY A 798 -18.30 37.23 -11.63
C GLY A 798 -18.22 36.35 -12.88
N ALA A 799 -18.61 36.92 -14.02
CA ALA A 799 -18.61 36.20 -15.29
C ALA A 799 -17.27 35.53 -15.63
N GLY A 800 -17.30 34.31 -16.10
CA GLY A 800 -16.14 33.50 -16.43
C GLY A 800 -15.46 32.81 -15.23
N GLN A 801 -15.97 32.99 -14.01
CA GLN A 801 -15.45 32.31 -12.81
C GLN A 801 -16.37 31.13 -12.41
N ASP A 802 -15.76 30.12 -11.79
CA ASP A 802 -16.46 28.90 -11.42
C ASP A 802 -17.02 28.95 -10.00
N LEU A 803 -18.14 28.24 -9.80
CA LEU A 803 -18.62 27.73 -8.51
C LEU A 803 -18.23 26.24 -8.40
N PRO A 804 -17.00 25.93 -7.93
CA PRO A 804 -16.50 24.56 -7.94
C PRO A 804 -17.17 23.73 -6.86
N ALA A 805 -17.44 22.46 -7.15
CA ALA A 805 -18.08 21.51 -6.24
C ALA A 805 -19.40 22.04 -5.64
N LEU A 806 -20.19 22.71 -6.48
CA LEU A 806 -21.50 23.27 -6.11
C LEU A 806 -22.46 22.13 -5.79
N GLU A 807 -22.98 22.11 -4.56
CA GLU A 807 -23.89 21.06 -4.09
C GLU A 807 -24.97 21.63 -3.16
N ALA A 808 -26.05 20.89 -3.01
CA ALA A 808 -27.10 21.16 -2.02
C ALA A 808 -27.06 20.09 -0.94
N ARG A 809 -27.27 20.52 0.32
CA ARG A 809 -27.35 19.63 1.49
C ARG A 809 -28.51 20.02 2.39
N THR A 810 -29.11 19.02 3.02
CA THR A 810 -30.13 19.24 4.04
C THR A 810 -29.68 18.69 5.38
N PHE A 811 -30.08 19.40 6.46
CA PHE A 811 -29.70 19.05 7.84
C PHE A 811 -30.92 19.19 8.76
N LEU A 812 -30.93 18.38 9.80
CA LEU A 812 -31.79 18.54 10.96
C LEU A 812 -30.92 18.88 12.17
N VAL A 813 -30.99 20.12 12.65
CA VAL A 813 -30.23 20.61 13.81
C VAL A 813 -31.13 20.76 15.04
N ASN A 814 -30.56 20.77 16.25
CA ASN A 814 -31.38 20.96 17.46
C ASN A 814 -31.98 22.38 17.52
N VAL A 815 -33.06 22.53 18.33
CA VAL A 815 -33.85 23.79 18.47
C VAL A 815 -33.03 25.00 18.97
N SER A 816 -31.79 24.83 19.44
CA SER A 816 -30.93 25.95 19.87
C SER A 816 -30.16 26.60 18.72
N GLY A 817 -30.35 26.13 17.48
CA GLY A 817 -29.72 26.71 16.27
C GLY A 817 -28.23 26.46 16.14
N GLN A 818 -27.63 25.68 17.04
CA GLN A 818 -26.28 25.17 16.90
C GLN A 818 -26.34 23.82 16.21
N PRO A 819 -25.55 23.57 15.16
CA PRO A 819 -25.38 22.21 14.67
C PRO A 819 -24.88 21.35 15.83
N THR A 820 -25.50 20.21 16.03
CA THR A 820 -24.88 19.18 16.88
C THR A 820 -23.54 18.85 16.25
N SER A 821 -22.51 18.64 17.03
CA SER A 821 -21.12 18.42 16.59
C SER A 821 -20.94 17.17 15.67
N GLN A 822 -22.01 16.61 15.16
CA GLN A 822 -22.09 15.41 14.31
C GLN A 822 -23.28 15.42 13.34
N ALA A 823 -23.81 16.57 12.95
CA ALA A 823 -24.89 16.59 11.96
C ALA A 823 -24.33 16.20 10.57
N SER A 824 -24.35 14.91 10.26
CA SER A 824 -24.29 14.46 8.88
C SER A 824 -25.46 15.07 8.10
N SER A 825 -25.26 15.43 6.82
CA SER A 825 -26.38 15.81 5.96
C SER A 825 -27.40 14.69 5.96
N VAL A 826 -28.69 15.05 6.04
CA VAL A 826 -29.79 14.10 5.91
C VAL A 826 -29.85 13.64 4.45
N ASP A 827 -29.61 14.58 3.52
CA ASP A 827 -29.61 14.37 2.10
C ASP A 827 -28.71 15.37 1.36
N HIS A 828 -28.28 15.05 0.13
CA HIS A 828 -27.40 15.92 -0.64
C HIS A 828 -27.32 15.53 -2.13
N THR A 829 -27.08 16.51 -3.01
CA THR A 829 -26.69 16.27 -4.39
C THR A 829 -25.21 15.90 -4.51
N THR A 830 -24.83 15.22 -5.59
CA THR A 830 -23.42 15.15 -6.03
C THR A 830 -22.93 16.55 -6.41
N GLY A 831 -21.68 16.86 -6.03
CA GLY A 831 -21.06 18.16 -6.36
C GLY A 831 -20.91 18.34 -7.88
N ALA A 832 -21.26 19.53 -8.39
CA ALA A 832 -21.14 19.93 -9.77
C ALA A 832 -20.28 21.20 -9.91
N ASN A 833 -19.75 21.48 -11.10
CA ASN A 833 -19.12 22.76 -11.38
C ASN A 833 -20.08 23.61 -12.23
N TYR A 834 -20.19 24.89 -11.91
CA TYR A 834 -20.96 25.86 -12.68
C TYR A 834 -20.12 27.08 -12.96
N THR A 835 -19.89 27.40 -14.24
CA THR A 835 -19.21 28.65 -14.64
C THR A 835 -20.24 29.76 -14.82
N LEU A 836 -20.04 30.86 -14.12
CA LEU A 836 -20.90 32.05 -14.24
C LEU A 836 -20.78 32.65 -15.64
N VAL A 837 -21.89 32.80 -16.32
CA VAL A 837 -21.99 33.39 -17.66
C VAL A 837 -21.99 34.94 -17.57
N GLY A 838 -22.48 35.43 -16.46
CA GLY A 838 -22.65 36.89 -16.19
C GLY A 838 -24.00 37.39 -16.62
N SER A 839 -24.59 38.28 -15.81
CA SER A 839 -25.96 38.81 -16.05
C SER A 839 -26.07 39.71 -17.28
N ALA A 840 -24.97 40.16 -17.88
CA ALA A 840 -24.95 41.02 -19.06
C ALA A 840 -25.62 40.37 -20.31
N HIS A 841 -25.55 39.04 -20.42
CA HIS A 841 -26.20 38.30 -21.52
C HIS A 841 -27.74 38.28 -21.41
N CYS A 842 -28.29 38.65 -20.26
CA CYS A 842 -29.73 38.69 -19.99
C CYS A 842 -30.36 40.06 -20.20
N GLY A 843 -29.54 41.07 -20.44
CA GLY A 843 -29.99 42.43 -20.79
C GLY A 843 -30.37 42.49 -22.27
N GLY A 844 -31.63 42.21 -22.61
CA GLY A 844 -32.20 42.61 -23.86
C GLY A 844 -32.45 44.10 -23.82
N ASN A 845 -31.83 44.86 -24.76
CA ASN A 845 -31.91 46.28 -25.12
C ASN A 845 -31.64 47.29 -24.04
#